data_afca5aac42535d1119f0a3db294bed06
#
_entry.id   afca5aac42535d1119f0a3db294bed06
#
_cell.length_a   1.000
_cell.length_b   1.000
_cell.length_c   1.000
_cell.angle_alpha   90.00
_cell.angle_beta   90.00
_cell.angle_gamma   90.00
#
_symmetry.space_group_name_H-M   'P 1'
#
loop_
_entity.id
_entity.type
_entity.pdbx_description
1 polymer ?
#
loop_
_entity_poly.entity_id
_entity_poly.type
_entity_poly.pdbx_seq_one_letter_code
_entity_poly.pdbx_strand_id
1 'polypeptide(L)'
;MGRYVSSNEAVWRIFSFPIHERHPSVVHLAVHLENGQRVYFTAQNAVQRAAQPPSTTLTSFFETCQNDDFAQTLLYSEMPKYYTWNQSSRRFIRRKQGKPVPGYTDVYSTDAIGRIYSVHPSNDECFYLRLLLVNVRGPTSFQQLRTVDGELCVSYREACQRLQLLENDAHWDQTLNDANRMGNPNIQISEEIYNEALISIEDMCLIMSNKLLIQLGLTAPNRPMHDAINQELHRERLYDLNDLKELIQTNLPLLNEQQKYVFETLMKVTNDETGGIYFLDAPGGTGKTFLISLILATIRSQNKIALALASSGIAATLLEGGRTAHSALKLPLNMHSNETPTCNVSKNSAMAKVLQQCKLIVWDECTMAHKKSLEALDRTLKDLRSNNNRFGGAMILLAGDFRQTLPVIPRSTPADELNACLKSSSLWKHVKVLHLSKNMRVELQNDQSGNIFSKQLIDIGNGKFPIDMLTGCINFPLSFCQLTRSKDELIQKVFPDVSQNYRNHDWLSERAILAAKNIDVNELNFKIQEQITGELMIYKSVDSATNQDDVVNYPPEFLNSLDLPGLPPHNLQLKVGSVVIMLRNINQPRLCNGTRLAIKKLLNNVIEATILKGKYKGEDVLIPRIPMIPTDVPFEFKRLQFPVRLAFAMTINKSQGQSLSVCGINLENPCFSHGQLYVACSRVGKPSDLFIYAPDSYIHLKDAIGRRDIEANHLGQMVILPSTFTGGPRYMHE
;
A
#
# COMPACT_ATOMS: atom_id res chain seq x y z
N MET A 1 19.34 -30.08 -10.67
CA MET A 1 18.28 -30.68 -9.81
C MET A 1 17.28 -31.41 -10.70
N GLY A 2 16.99 -32.69 -10.44
CA GLY A 2 15.97 -33.42 -11.15
C GLY A 2 14.59 -32.85 -10.78
N ARG A 3 13.79 -32.50 -11.79
CA ARG A 3 12.40 -32.11 -11.59
C ARG A 3 11.63 -33.31 -11.04
N TYR A 4 10.94 -33.13 -9.91
CA TYR A 4 9.99 -34.12 -9.42
C TYR A 4 8.83 -34.25 -10.42
N VAL A 5 8.59 -35.45 -10.91
CA VAL A 5 7.46 -35.77 -11.77
C VAL A 5 6.47 -36.58 -10.93
N SER A 6 5.25 -36.08 -10.77
CA SER A 6 4.22 -36.85 -10.04
C SER A 6 3.87 -38.15 -10.78
N SER A 7 3.37 -39.14 -10.05
CA SER A 7 2.97 -40.44 -10.64
C SER A 7 1.94 -40.25 -11.77
N ASN A 8 1.02 -39.32 -11.62
CA ASN A 8 0.03 -39.00 -12.66
C ASN A 8 0.68 -38.38 -13.90
N GLU A 9 1.61 -37.43 -13.74
CA GLU A 9 2.36 -36.87 -14.86
C GLU A 9 3.24 -37.94 -15.55
N ALA A 10 3.84 -38.85 -14.78
CA ALA A 10 4.62 -39.98 -15.34
C ALA A 10 3.77 -40.89 -16.20
N VAL A 11 2.58 -41.29 -15.73
CA VAL A 11 1.62 -42.13 -16.49
C VAL A 11 1.20 -41.44 -17.79
N TRP A 12 0.84 -40.14 -17.73
CA TRP A 12 0.45 -39.36 -18.92
C TRP A 12 1.57 -39.30 -19.96
N ARG A 13 2.83 -39.15 -19.50
CA ARG A 13 4.01 -39.13 -20.37
C ARG A 13 4.31 -40.48 -21.01
N ILE A 14 4.15 -41.57 -20.23
CA ILE A 14 4.35 -42.94 -20.74
C ILE A 14 3.34 -43.27 -21.86
N PHE A 15 2.08 -42.88 -21.70
CA PHE A 15 1.04 -43.09 -22.70
C PHE A 15 1.00 -42.02 -23.80
N SER A 16 1.94 -41.06 -23.79
CA SER A 16 2.03 -39.99 -24.78
C SER A 16 0.76 -39.12 -24.90
N PHE A 17 0.00 -39.03 -23.82
CA PHE A 17 -1.15 -38.12 -23.81
C PHE A 17 -0.68 -36.68 -23.84
N PRO A 18 -1.37 -35.73 -24.53
CA PRO A 18 -1.05 -34.33 -24.47
C PRO A 18 -1.24 -33.81 -23.05
N ILE A 19 -0.11 -33.47 -22.37
CA ILE A 19 -0.12 -32.98 -20.97
C ILE A 19 -0.43 -31.49 -20.92
N HIS A 20 -0.24 -30.79 -22.04
CA HIS A 20 -0.43 -29.35 -22.14
C HIS A 20 -1.20 -29.00 -23.41
N GLU A 21 -2.43 -28.60 -23.29
CA GLU A 21 -3.06 -27.72 -24.25
C GLU A 21 -2.71 -26.28 -23.85
N ARG A 22 -1.90 -25.62 -24.70
CA ARG A 22 -1.56 -24.21 -24.47
C ARG A 22 -2.52 -23.34 -25.25
N HIS A 23 -3.47 -22.77 -24.54
CA HIS A 23 -4.28 -21.68 -25.07
C HIS A 23 -4.11 -20.48 -24.14
N PRO A 24 -3.65 -19.33 -24.63
CA PRO A 24 -3.20 -19.03 -26.01
C PRO A 24 -1.87 -19.70 -26.40
N SER A 25 -1.61 -19.77 -27.73
CA SER A 25 -0.36 -20.34 -28.26
C SER A 25 0.84 -19.51 -27.84
N VAL A 26 1.93 -20.17 -27.40
CA VAL A 26 3.17 -19.50 -26.98
C VAL A 26 4.26 -19.71 -28.02
N VAL A 27 4.80 -18.61 -28.54
CA VAL A 27 5.93 -18.59 -29.47
C VAL A 27 7.21 -18.21 -28.74
N HIS A 28 8.21 -19.08 -28.76
CA HIS A 28 9.51 -18.80 -28.16
C HIS A 28 10.33 -17.86 -29.06
N LEU A 29 10.81 -16.77 -28.48
CA LEU A 29 11.55 -15.71 -29.17
C LEU A 29 13.03 -15.78 -28.76
N ALA A 30 13.92 -15.88 -29.76
CA ALA A 30 15.36 -16.02 -29.56
C ALA A 30 15.99 -14.72 -29.03
N VAL A 31 17.01 -14.87 -28.19
CA VAL A 31 17.88 -13.79 -27.75
C VAL A 31 19.33 -14.21 -27.97
N HIS A 32 20.10 -13.41 -28.69
CA HIS A 32 21.54 -13.62 -28.94
C HIS A 32 22.17 -12.29 -29.33
N LEU A 33 23.45 -12.13 -29.08
CA LEU A 33 24.22 -10.99 -29.53
C LEU A 33 24.35 -11.00 -31.09
N GLU A 34 24.80 -9.91 -31.65
CA GLU A 34 25.08 -9.82 -33.04
C GLU A 34 26.09 -10.92 -33.47
N ASN A 35 25.75 -11.69 -34.49
CA ASN A 35 26.46 -12.89 -34.92
C ASN A 35 26.62 -14.01 -33.89
N GLY A 36 25.92 -13.95 -32.76
CA GLY A 36 25.95 -14.93 -31.69
C GLY A 36 24.87 -16.01 -31.77
N GLN A 37 24.13 -16.14 -32.85
CA GLN A 37 23.09 -17.14 -33.03
C GLN A 37 23.63 -18.56 -33.10
N ARG A 38 22.91 -19.52 -32.54
CA ARG A 38 23.26 -20.94 -32.68
C ARG A 38 23.01 -21.43 -34.08
N VAL A 39 24.04 -22.02 -34.68
CA VAL A 39 23.99 -22.59 -36.03
C VAL A 39 24.16 -24.08 -35.94
N TYR A 40 23.17 -24.85 -36.43
CA TYR A 40 23.25 -26.28 -36.55
C TYR A 40 23.76 -26.62 -37.99
N PHE A 41 24.81 -27.43 -38.09
CA PHE A 41 25.45 -27.78 -39.35
C PHE A 41 25.87 -29.24 -39.41
N THR A 42 26.00 -29.77 -40.59
CA THR A 42 26.67 -31.04 -40.91
C THR A 42 28.07 -30.74 -41.44
N ALA A 43 28.97 -31.74 -41.46
CA ALA A 43 30.30 -31.57 -41.99
C ALA A 43 30.31 -31.02 -43.45
N GLN A 44 29.27 -31.38 -44.21
CA GLN A 44 29.14 -30.97 -45.61
C GLN A 44 28.71 -29.51 -45.83
N ASN A 45 27.96 -28.92 -44.87
CA ASN A 45 27.41 -27.57 -45.02
C ASN A 45 27.99 -26.56 -44.00
N ALA A 46 29.00 -26.94 -43.23
CA ALA A 46 29.58 -26.13 -42.18
C ALA A 46 30.06 -24.76 -42.67
N VAL A 47 30.84 -24.71 -43.75
CA VAL A 47 31.41 -23.47 -44.31
C VAL A 47 30.30 -22.57 -44.83
N GLN A 48 29.32 -23.10 -45.56
CA GLN A 48 28.18 -22.32 -46.06
C GLN A 48 27.32 -21.77 -44.91
N ARG A 49 27.08 -22.56 -43.90
CA ARG A 49 26.28 -22.15 -42.71
C ARG A 49 27.03 -21.13 -41.84
N ALA A 50 28.36 -21.18 -41.79
CA ALA A 50 29.17 -20.16 -41.11
C ALA A 50 29.17 -18.83 -41.88
N ALA A 51 29.24 -18.86 -43.22
CA ALA A 51 29.24 -17.66 -44.07
C ALA A 51 27.84 -16.99 -44.11
N GLN A 52 26.78 -17.80 -44.08
CA GLN A 52 25.39 -17.30 -44.09
C GLN A 52 24.57 -17.99 -43.01
N PRO A 53 24.69 -17.50 -41.78
CA PRO A 53 23.92 -18.05 -40.68
C PRO A 53 22.41 -17.85 -40.89
N PRO A 54 21.58 -18.85 -40.54
CA PRO A 54 20.14 -18.75 -40.75
C PRO A 54 19.49 -17.67 -39.90
N SER A 55 18.49 -16.97 -40.44
CA SER A 55 17.72 -15.99 -39.72
C SER A 55 17.05 -16.60 -38.46
N THR A 56 16.99 -15.82 -37.38
CA THR A 56 16.32 -16.12 -36.12
C THR A 56 15.06 -15.28 -35.98
N THR A 57 14.22 -15.58 -35.01
CA THR A 57 13.09 -14.71 -34.70
C THR A 57 13.53 -13.27 -34.37
N LEU A 58 14.71 -13.07 -33.76
CA LEU A 58 15.23 -11.75 -33.42
C LEU A 58 15.68 -10.98 -34.69
N THR A 59 16.47 -11.60 -35.56
CA THR A 59 16.93 -10.94 -36.83
C THR A 59 15.77 -10.68 -37.77
N SER A 60 14.80 -11.60 -37.83
CA SER A 60 13.57 -11.39 -38.60
C SER A 60 12.68 -10.29 -38.01
N PHE A 61 12.66 -10.10 -36.68
CA PHE A 61 11.97 -8.97 -36.07
C PHE A 61 12.54 -7.63 -36.55
N PHE A 62 13.87 -7.47 -36.53
CA PHE A 62 14.53 -6.28 -37.09
C PHE A 62 14.20 -6.05 -38.55
N GLU A 63 14.31 -7.11 -39.39
CA GLU A 63 13.96 -7.04 -40.81
C GLU A 63 12.49 -6.65 -41.03
N THR A 64 11.57 -7.17 -40.18
CA THR A 64 10.16 -6.81 -40.27
C THR A 64 9.94 -5.36 -39.89
N CYS A 65 10.60 -4.85 -38.84
CA CYS A 65 10.52 -3.44 -38.46
C CYS A 65 11.12 -2.48 -39.50
N GLN A 66 12.07 -2.93 -40.32
CA GLN A 66 12.59 -2.12 -41.44
C GLN A 66 11.57 -1.94 -42.57
N ASN A 67 10.68 -2.93 -42.77
CA ASN A 67 9.81 -3.00 -43.96
C ASN A 67 8.32 -2.81 -43.63
N ASP A 68 7.94 -2.65 -42.37
CA ASP A 68 6.55 -2.61 -41.93
C ASP A 68 6.37 -1.62 -40.78
N ASP A 69 5.71 -0.48 -41.06
CA ASP A 69 5.49 0.61 -40.12
C ASP A 69 4.68 0.16 -38.90
N PHE A 70 3.75 -0.79 -39.05
CA PHE A 70 3.03 -1.33 -37.92
C PHE A 70 3.96 -2.10 -36.96
N ALA A 71 4.91 -2.88 -37.51
CA ALA A 71 5.89 -3.61 -36.70
C ALA A 71 6.76 -2.67 -35.85
N GLN A 72 7.02 -1.43 -36.31
CA GLN A 72 7.78 -0.43 -35.55
C GLN A 72 7.05 0.03 -34.29
N THR A 73 5.74 -0.15 -34.21
CA THR A 73 4.97 0.18 -33.02
C THR A 73 5.01 -0.92 -31.95
N LEU A 74 5.57 -2.09 -32.26
CA LEU A 74 5.52 -3.28 -31.44
C LEU A 74 6.78 -3.53 -30.61
N LEU A 75 6.62 -4.08 -29.42
CA LEU A 75 7.69 -4.76 -28.69
C LEU A 75 7.96 -6.13 -29.32
N TYR A 76 9.18 -6.64 -29.12
CA TYR A 76 9.53 -7.97 -29.62
C TYR A 76 8.60 -9.08 -29.12
N SER A 77 8.19 -9.01 -27.86
CA SER A 77 7.24 -9.94 -27.24
C SER A 77 5.83 -9.87 -27.82
N GLU A 78 5.44 -8.74 -28.44
CA GLU A 78 4.12 -8.54 -29.04
C GLU A 78 4.01 -9.09 -30.47
N MET A 79 5.14 -9.38 -31.13
CA MET A 79 5.19 -9.85 -32.52
C MET A 79 4.26 -11.05 -32.80
N PRO A 80 4.24 -12.13 -32.00
CA PRO A 80 3.39 -13.28 -32.27
C PRO A 80 1.88 -13.00 -32.23
N LYS A 81 1.48 -11.91 -31.61
CA LYS A 81 0.08 -11.49 -31.57
C LYS A 81 -0.42 -11.08 -32.97
N TYR A 82 0.43 -10.47 -33.78
CA TYR A 82 0.09 -9.88 -35.09
C TYR A 82 0.73 -10.60 -36.26
N TYR A 83 1.84 -11.30 -36.03
CA TYR A 83 2.62 -12.01 -37.05
C TYR A 83 2.75 -13.48 -36.70
N THR A 84 2.84 -14.32 -37.77
CA THR A 84 3.09 -15.75 -37.64
C THR A 84 4.54 -16.03 -38.02
N TRP A 85 5.24 -16.81 -37.18
CA TRP A 85 6.59 -17.27 -37.52
C TRP A 85 6.52 -18.41 -38.52
N ASN A 86 7.06 -18.20 -39.71
CA ASN A 86 7.19 -19.23 -40.73
C ASN A 86 8.53 -19.93 -40.57
N GLN A 87 8.52 -21.22 -40.22
CA GLN A 87 9.74 -22.00 -39.99
C GLN A 87 10.53 -22.26 -41.28
N SER A 88 9.88 -22.39 -42.43
CA SER A 88 10.53 -22.69 -43.71
C SER A 88 11.29 -21.49 -44.25
N SER A 89 10.66 -20.32 -44.30
CA SER A 89 11.26 -19.07 -44.74
C SER A 89 12.06 -18.34 -43.64
N ARG A 90 11.90 -18.73 -42.35
CA ARG A 90 12.47 -18.09 -41.17
C ARG A 90 12.18 -16.60 -41.09
N ARG A 91 10.92 -16.22 -41.33
CA ARG A 91 10.43 -14.84 -41.31
C ARG A 91 9.11 -14.72 -40.63
N PHE A 92 8.87 -13.55 -40.05
CA PHE A 92 7.57 -13.15 -39.59
C PHE A 92 6.69 -12.72 -40.78
N ILE A 93 5.46 -13.25 -40.83
CA ILE A 93 4.47 -12.94 -41.86
C ILE A 93 3.21 -12.41 -41.16
N ARG A 94 2.63 -11.33 -41.68
CA ARG A 94 1.36 -10.79 -41.12
C ARG A 94 0.30 -11.87 -41.06
N ARG A 95 -0.47 -11.88 -39.95
CA ARG A 95 -1.60 -12.80 -39.78
C ARG A 95 -2.69 -12.47 -40.80
N LYS A 96 -3.29 -13.51 -41.38
CA LYS A 96 -4.43 -13.39 -42.31
C LYS A 96 -5.79 -13.54 -41.59
N GLN A 97 -5.81 -13.99 -40.35
CA GLN A 97 -7.01 -14.27 -39.54
C GLN A 97 -6.84 -13.75 -38.13
N GLY A 98 -7.96 -13.31 -37.50
CA GLY A 98 -7.99 -12.78 -36.17
C GLY A 98 -8.95 -11.59 -36.04
N LYS A 99 -8.85 -10.84 -34.95
CA LYS A 99 -9.62 -9.59 -34.76
C LYS A 99 -8.92 -8.46 -35.52
N PRO A 100 -9.64 -7.71 -36.41
CA PRO A 100 -9.03 -6.57 -37.11
C PRO A 100 -8.55 -5.52 -36.11
N VAL A 101 -7.42 -4.89 -36.43
CA VAL A 101 -6.83 -3.82 -35.61
C VAL A 101 -7.36 -2.47 -36.10
N PRO A 102 -8.04 -1.66 -35.25
CA PRO A 102 -8.51 -0.35 -35.64
C PRO A 102 -7.39 0.56 -36.12
N GLY A 103 -7.60 1.27 -37.26
CA GLY A 103 -6.63 2.20 -37.82
C GLY A 103 -5.57 1.56 -38.73
N TYR A 104 -5.54 0.23 -38.87
CA TYR A 104 -4.60 -0.46 -39.75
C TYR A 104 -5.33 -1.45 -40.66
N THR A 105 -5.23 -1.25 -41.97
CA THR A 105 -5.76 -2.18 -42.98
C THR A 105 -4.88 -3.42 -43.00
N ASP A 106 -5.47 -4.61 -43.15
CA ASP A 106 -4.77 -5.89 -43.28
C ASP A 106 -3.91 -6.31 -42.06
N VAL A 107 -4.19 -5.78 -40.87
CA VAL A 107 -3.59 -6.23 -39.61
C VAL A 107 -4.63 -6.93 -38.72
N TYR A 108 -4.31 -8.16 -38.36
CA TYR A 108 -5.18 -8.99 -37.51
C TYR A 108 -4.46 -9.39 -36.24
N SER A 109 -5.15 -9.35 -35.10
CA SER A 109 -4.63 -9.73 -33.79
C SER A 109 -5.22 -11.07 -33.33
N THR A 110 -4.41 -11.85 -32.59
CA THR A 110 -4.80 -13.07 -31.90
C THR A 110 -4.31 -13.02 -30.45
N ASP A 111 -4.62 -14.06 -29.67
CA ASP A 111 -4.18 -14.19 -28.27
C ASP A 111 -2.78 -14.82 -28.12
N ALA A 112 -2.04 -15.02 -29.24
CA ALA A 112 -0.71 -15.60 -29.21
C ALA A 112 0.29 -14.76 -28.40
N ILE A 113 1.07 -15.43 -27.55
CA ILE A 113 2.03 -14.81 -26.63
C ILE A 113 3.45 -15.05 -27.11
N GLY A 114 4.26 -14.01 -27.18
CA GLY A 114 5.70 -14.09 -27.38
C GLY A 114 6.44 -14.28 -26.05
N ARG A 115 7.15 -15.39 -25.90
CA ARG A 115 8.02 -15.64 -24.76
C ARG A 115 9.47 -15.48 -25.14
N ILE A 116 10.09 -14.40 -24.67
CA ILE A 116 11.52 -14.14 -24.85
C ILE A 116 12.32 -15.07 -23.94
N TYR A 117 13.37 -15.73 -24.44
CA TYR A 117 14.22 -16.58 -23.62
C TYR A 117 14.83 -15.82 -22.44
N SER A 118 14.84 -16.45 -21.27
CA SER A 118 15.52 -15.91 -20.10
C SER A 118 17.04 -15.99 -20.28
N VAL A 119 17.73 -14.95 -19.87
CA VAL A 119 19.21 -14.86 -19.92
C VAL A 119 19.69 -14.60 -18.50
N HIS A 120 20.68 -15.38 -18.05
CA HIS A 120 21.28 -15.19 -16.74
C HIS A 120 22.16 -13.93 -16.72
N PRO A 121 22.17 -13.12 -15.63
CA PRO A 121 22.98 -11.90 -15.53
C PRO A 121 24.48 -12.10 -15.75
N SER A 122 25.03 -13.30 -15.49
CA SER A 122 26.43 -13.62 -15.79
C SER A 122 26.76 -13.56 -17.29
N ASN A 123 25.75 -13.61 -18.17
CA ASN A 123 25.90 -13.35 -19.59
C ASN A 123 25.57 -11.88 -19.89
N ASP A 124 26.42 -11.02 -19.39
CA ASP A 124 26.26 -9.59 -19.17
C ASP A 124 25.61 -8.86 -20.37
N GLU A 125 26.26 -8.73 -21.49
CA GLU A 125 25.75 -8.00 -22.65
C GLU A 125 24.47 -8.62 -23.26
N CYS A 126 24.33 -9.94 -23.21
CA CYS A 126 23.12 -10.60 -23.69
C CYS A 126 21.93 -10.37 -22.76
N PHE A 127 22.19 -10.24 -21.46
CA PHE A 127 21.18 -9.87 -20.45
C PHE A 127 20.65 -8.46 -20.70
N TYR A 128 21.53 -7.49 -20.94
CA TYR A 128 21.12 -6.11 -21.22
C TYR A 128 20.44 -5.96 -22.59
N LEU A 129 20.91 -6.71 -23.61
CA LEU A 129 20.21 -6.81 -24.89
C LEU A 129 18.77 -7.28 -24.70
N ARG A 130 18.57 -8.32 -23.89
CA ARG A 130 17.22 -8.83 -23.57
C ARG A 130 16.37 -7.75 -22.89
N LEU A 131 16.95 -7.00 -21.95
CA LEU A 131 16.25 -5.94 -21.23
C LEU A 131 15.78 -4.83 -22.19
N LEU A 132 16.61 -4.46 -23.19
CA LEU A 132 16.21 -3.52 -24.23
C LEU A 132 15.07 -4.07 -25.10
N LEU A 133 15.13 -5.34 -25.51
CA LEU A 133 14.09 -5.99 -26.34
C LEU A 133 12.70 -6.03 -25.68
N VAL A 134 12.67 -6.01 -24.35
CA VAL A 134 11.42 -5.94 -23.56
C VAL A 134 10.87 -4.51 -23.47
N ASN A 135 11.72 -3.48 -23.64
CA ASN A 135 11.35 -2.09 -23.39
C ASN A 135 11.33 -1.19 -24.63
N VAL A 136 12.11 -1.51 -25.67
CA VAL A 136 12.25 -0.68 -26.89
C VAL A 136 11.33 -1.21 -27.98
N ARG A 137 10.52 -0.32 -28.56
CA ARG A 137 9.59 -0.65 -29.66
C ARG A 137 10.26 -0.48 -31.00
N GLY A 138 10.01 -1.41 -31.92
CA GLY A 138 10.34 -1.34 -33.34
C GLY A 138 11.81 -1.14 -33.70
N PRO A 139 12.76 -1.71 -32.97
CA PRO A 139 14.17 -1.56 -33.37
C PRO A 139 14.43 -2.27 -34.69
N THR A 140 15.18 -1.61 -35.60
CA THR A 140 15.48 -2.13 -36.96
C THR A 140 16.84 -2.84 -37.02
N SER A 141 17.67 -2.75 -35.96
CA SER A 141 19.00 -3.38 -35.91
C SER A 141 19.53 -3.46 -34.48
N PHE A 142 20.57 -4.25 -34.27
CA PHE A 142 21.33 -4.27 -33.00
C PHE A 142 21.94 -2.91 -32.66
N GLN A 143 22.37 -2.16 -33.68
CA GLN A 143 22.94 -0.84 -33.51
C GLN A 143 21.86 0.17 -33.05
N GLN A 144 20.70 0.18 -33.72
CA GLN A 144 19.62 1.07 -33.35
C GLN A 144 19.10 0.77 -31.93
N LEU A 145 19.08 -0.50 -31.51
CA LEU A 145 18.70 -0.88 -30.17
C LEU A 145 19.66 -0.32 -29.10
N ARG A 146 20.92 -0.01 -29.47
CA ARG A 146 21.89 0.67 -28.59
C ARG A 146 21.94 2.19 -28.78
N THR A 147 21.13 2.74 -29.69
CA THR A 147 21.08 4.20 -29.92
C THR A 147 20.02 4.82 -29.05
N VAL A 148 20.42 5.73 -28.16
CA VAL A 148 19.53 6.47 -27.24
C VAL A 148 19.69 7.96 -27.54
N ASP A 149 18.57 8.67 -27.75
CA ASP A 149 18.54 10.11 -28.07
C ASP A 149 19.46 10.51 -29.26
N GLY A 150 19.58 9.61 -30.24
CA GLY A 150 20.41 9.82 -31.41
C GLY A 150 21.91 9.48 -31.25
N GLU A 151 22.35 9.14 -30.04
CA GLU A 151 23.72 8.76 -29.72
C GLU A 151 23.89 7.24 -29.60
N LEU A 152 24.89 6.68 -30.26
CA LEU A 152 25.23 5.26 -30.19
C LEU A 152 26.01 4.95 -28.90
N CYS A 153 25.45 4.16 -28.02
CA CYS A 153 26.11 3.68 -26.81
C CYS A 153 27.16 2.60 -27.10
N VAL A 154 28.22 2.55 -26.31
CA VAL A 154 29.31 1.57 -26.43
C VAL A 154 28.84 0.15 -26.14
N SER A 155 27.93 -0.01 -25.17
CA SER A 155 27.40 -1.30 -24.71
C SER A 155 25.89 -1.29 -24.57
N TYR A 156 25.25 -2.48 -24.53
CA TYR A 156 23.82 -2.61 -24.21
C TYR A 156 23.55 -2.18 -22.77
N ARG A 157 24.52 -2.38 -21.87
CA ARG A 157 24.43 -1.90 -20.48
C ARG A 157 24.31 -0.38 -20.42
N GLU A 158 25.15 0.35 -21.15
CA GLU A 158 25.10 1.82 -21.20
C GLU A 158 23.76 2.30 -21.76
N ALA A 159 23.25 1.67 -22.82
CA ALA A 159 21.93 1.99 -23.37
C ALA A 159 20.82 1.77 -22.33
N CYS A 160 20.88 0.67 -21.57
CA CYS A 160 19.94 0.41 -20.47
C CYS A 160 20.02 1.47 -19.36
N GLN A 161 21.25 1.94 -19.03
CA GLN A 161 21.45 3.00 -18.03
C GLN A 161 20.85 4.33 -18.50
N ARG A 162 21.14 4.74 -19.75
CA ARG A 162 20.59 5.98 -20.32
C ARG A 162 19.06 5.96 -20.42
N LEU A 163 18.46 4.79 -20.71
CA LEU A 163 17.02 4.58 -20.73
C LEU A 163 16.41 4.38 -19.32
N GLN A 164 17.19 4.52 -18.26
CA GLN A 164 16.75 4.35 -16.87
C GLN A 164 16.11 2.98 -16.58
N LEU A 165 16.57 1.94 -17.26
CA LEU A 165 16.12 0.55 -17.06
C LEU A 165 16.88 -0.17 -15.95
N LEU A 166 17.97 0.42 -15.47
CA LEU A 166 18.79 -0.10 -14.38
C LEU A 166 18.81 0.88 -13.21
N GLU A 167 18.83 0.31 -12.01
CA GLU A 167 19.11 1.07 -10.81
C GLU A 167 20.61 1.44 -10.81
N ASN A 168 20.93 2.72 -10.63
CA ASN A 168 22.28 3.23 -10.50
C ASN A 168 22.31 4.41 -9.52
N ASP A 169 23.48 4.77 -9.01
CA ASP A 169 23.65 5.89 -8.09
C ASP A 169 23.37 7.25 -8.73
N ALA A 170 23.50 7.36 -10.07
CA ALA A 170 23.16 8.56 -10.82
C ALA A 170 21.67 8.96 -10.68
N HIS A 171 20.79 8.01 -10.33
CA HIS A 171 19.40 8.29 -9.97
C HIS A 171 19.29 9.28 -8.80
N TRP A 172 20.13 9.13 -7.80
CA TRP A 172 20.14 10.03 -6.63
C TRP A 172 20.66 11.42 -6.97
N ASP A 173 21.71 11.51 -7.81
CA ASP A 173 22.21 12.79 -8.31
C ASP A 173 21.17 13.53 -9.14
N GLN A 174 20.46 12.81 -10.01
CA GLN A 174 19.34 13.36 -10.78
C GLN A 174 18.19 13.80 -9.87
N THR A 175 17.88 13.01 -8.85
CA THR A 175 16.84 13.33 -7.85
C THR A 175 17.18 14.61 -7.09
N LEU A 176 18.44 14.78 -6.67
CA LEU A 176 18.92 16.00 -6.02
C LEU A 176 18.88 17.21 -6.97
N ASN A 177 19.29 17.04 -8.22
CA ASN A 177 19.21 18.10 -9.22
C ASN A 177 17.76 18.51 -9.52
N ASP A 178 16.85 17.56 -9.62
CA ASP A 178 15.41 17.82 -9.81
C ASP A 178 14.82 18.52 -8.57
N ALA A 179 15.19 18.10 -7.36
CA ALA A 179 14.78 18.77 -6.12
C ALA A 179 15.31 20.22 -6.04
N ASN A 180 16.55 20.44 -6.42
CA ASN A 180 17.15 21.78 -6.48
C ASN A 180 16.43 22.71 -7.49
N ARG A 181 15.97 22.17 -8.62
CA ARG A 181 15.16 22.94 -9.60
C ARG A 181 13.77 23.28 -9.11
N MET A 182 13.23 22.53 -8.15
CA MET A 182 11.94 22.81 -7.51
C MET A 182 12.07 23.80 -6.35
N GLY A 183 13.20 23.77 -5.65
CA GLY A 183 13.50 24.64 -4.52
C GLY A 183 13.94 26.05 -4.97
N ASN A 184 14.10 26.94 -4.00
CA ASN A 184 14.59 28.29 -4.22
C ASN A 184 16.01 28.20 -4.81
N PRO A 185 16.32 28.81 -5.97
CA PRO A 185 17.62 28.69 -6.61
C PRO A 185 18.80 29.25 -5.79
N ASN A 186 18.53 29.86 -4.62
CA ASN A 186 19.52 30.38 -3.70
C ASN A 186 19.89 29.47 -2.53
N ILE A 187 19.41 28.23 -2.46
CA ILE A 187 19.86 27.29 -1.44
C ILE A 187 21.21 26.71 -1.90
N GLN A 188 22.28 27.28 -1.42
CA GLN A 188 23.59 26.63 -1.43
C GLN A 188 23.54 25.46 -0.44
N ILE A 189 23.96 24.27 -0.85
CA ILE A 189 24.12 23.12 0.05
C ILE A 189 25.24 23.49 1.02
N SER A 190 24.88 23.90 2.24
CA SER A 190 25.85 24.22 3.30
C SER A 190 26.39 22.88 3.86
N GLU A 191 27.58 22.95 4.46
CA GLU A 191 28.20 21.82 5.15
C GLU A 191 27.31 21.27 6.28
N GLU A 192 26.46 22.13 6.85
CA GLU A 192 25.46 21.79 7.87
C GLU A 192 24.35 20.92 7.28
N ILE A 193 23.78 21.27 6.12
CA ILE A 193 22.75 20.45 5.43
C ILE A 193 23.31 19.09 5.03
N TYR A 194 24.57 19.06 4.56
CA TYR A 194 25.26 17.81 4.23
C TYR A 194 25.44 16.94 5.48
N ASN A 195 25.83 17.52 6.59
CA ASN A 195 26.01 16.82 7.86
C ASN A 195 24.66 16.32 8.43
N GLU A 196 23.57 17.09 8.33
CA GLU A 196 22.22 16.62 8.69
C GLU A 196 21.75 15.44 7.83
N ALA A 197 22.06 15.47 6.54
CA ALA A 197 21.79 14.34 5.64
C ALA A 197 22.57 13.08 6.05
N LEU A 198 23.86 13.21 6.36
CA LEU A 198 24.69 12.12 6.87
C LEU A 198 24.17 11.57 8.20
N ILE A 199 23.73 12.42 9.12
CA ILE A 199 23.09 12.02 10.39
C ILE A 199 21.83 11.20 10.10
N SER A 200 20.97 11.66 9.22
CA SER A 200 19.73 10.96 8.84
C SER A 200 20.00 9.59 8.19
N ILE A 201 21.01 9.50 7.33
CA ILE A 201 21.42 8.25 6.70
C ILE A 201 22.00 7.28 7.74
N GLU A 202 22.84 7.76 8.66
CA GLU A 202 23.40 6.95 9.72
C GLU A 202 22.33 6.42 10.66
N ASP A 203 21.32 7.22 11.00
CA ASP A 203 20.18 6.78 11.80
C ASP A 203 19.39 5.66 11.11
N MET A 204 19.21 5.76 9.80
CA MET A 204 18.60 4.68 9.01
C MET A 204 19.49 3.43 9.00
N CYS A 205 20.80 3.56 8.81
CA CYS A 205 21.74 2.44 8.84
C CYS A 205 21.76 1.74 10.21
N LEU A 206 21.70 2.51 11.30
CA LEU A 206 21.59 1.98 12.66
C LEU A 206 20.28 1.23 12.88
N ILE A 207 19.17 1.72 12.34
CA ILE A 207 17.87 1.06 12.42
C ILE A 207 17.85 -0.25 11.62
N MET A 208 18.45 -0.26 10.42
CA MET A 208 18.41 -1.39 9.48
C MET A 208 19.43 -2.49 9.82
N SER A 209 20.64 -2.12 10.16
CA SER A 209 21.78 -3.05 10.29
C SER A 209 22.56 -2.93 11.60
N ASN A 210 22.21 -1.99 12.46
CA ASN A 210 22.93 -1.64 13.68
C ASN A 210 24.41 -1.28 13.43
N LYS A 211 24.70 -0.69 12.25
CA LYS A 211 26.04 -0.26 11.85
C LYS A 211 26.10 1.24 11.67
N LEU A 212 27.19 1.85 12.10
CA LEU A 212 27.52 3.26 11.81
C LEU A 212 28.00 3.42 10.36
N LEU A 213 27.88 4.59 9.78
CA LEU A 213 28.35 4.86 8.41
C LEU A 213 29.83 4.57 8.24
N ILE A 214 30.65 4.89 9.23
CA ILE A 214 32.08 4.58 9.21
C ILE A 214 32.36 3.07 9.13
N GLN A 215 31.52 2.25 9.72
CA GLN A 215 31.63 0.77 9.65
C GLN A 215 31.22 0.23 8.28
N LEU A 216 30.52 1.04 7.48
CA LEU A 216 30.13 0.76 6.12
C LEU A 216 31.07 1.38 5.09
N GLY A 217 32.18 2.00 5.53
CA GLY A 217 33.18 2.64 4.66
C GLY A 217 32.74 4.01 4.13
N LEU A 218 31.72 4.62 4.74
CA LEU A 218 31.19 5.94 4.39
C LEU A 218 31.67 7.02 5.36
N THR A 219 31.56 8.29 4.95
CA THR A 219 31.93 9.43 5.81
C THR A 219 31.05 9.46 7.06
N ALA A 220 31.66 9.55 8.23
CA ALA A 220 30.92 9.71 9.47
C ALA A 220 30.37 11.14 9.60
N PRO A 221 29.12 11.31 10.05
CA PRO A 221 28.59 12.64 10.36
C PRO A 221 29.32 13.23 11.58
N ASN A 222 29.42 14.55 11.59
CA ASN A 222 29.87 15.27 12.76
C ASN A 222 28.71 15.36 13.75
N ARG A 223 28.68 14.43 14.73
CA ARG A 223 27.67 14.43 15.81
C ARG A 223 28.29 15.00 17.07
N PRO A 224 27.64 15.95 17.75
CA PRO A 224 27.93 16.20 19.14
C PRO A 224 27.78 14.89 19.92
N MET A 225 28.78 14.50 20.67
CA MET A 225 28.97 13.15 21.25
C MET A 225 27.82 12.65 22.17
N HIS A 226 26.82 13.46 22.44
CA HIS A 226 25.73 13.19 23.40
C HIS A 226 24.36 12.88 22.76
N ASP A 227 24.16 13.07 21.45
CA ASP A 227 22.80 13.19 20.91
C ASP A 227 22.17 11.90 20.32
N ALA A 228 22.94 11.00 19.76
CA ALA A 228 22.35 9.83 19.07
C ALA A 228 21.54 8.88 19.99
N ILE A 229 21.92 8.76 21.25
CA ILE A 229 21.23 7.88 22.24
C ILE A 229 20.03 8.60 22.88
N ASN A 230 20.02 9.92 22.88
CA ASN A 230 18.99 10.72 23.55
C ASN A 230 17.93 11.29 22.58
N GLN A 231 18.13 11.19 21.27
CA GLN A 231 17.29 11.85 20.26
C GLN A 231 15.80 11.44 20.35
N GLU A 232 15.50 10.16 20.50
CA GLU A 232 14.11 9.68 20.68
C GLU A 232 13.51 10.16 22.00
N LEU A 233 14.33 10.15 23.08
CA LEU A 233 13.89 10.63 24.38
C LEU A 233 13.71 12.16 24.37
N HIS A 234 14.61 12.86 23.69
CA HIS A 234 14.53 14.31 23.51
C HIS A 234 13.28 14.70 22.71
N ARG A 235 13.00 13.97 21.62
CA ARG A 235 11.80 14.18 20.80
C ARG A 235 10.51 14.04 21.60
N GLU A 236 10.42 13.07 22.50
CA GLU A 236 9.24 12.87 23.37
C GLU A 236 9.14 13.93 24.50
N ARG A 237 10.13 14.81 24.64
CA ARG A 237 10.16 15.92 25.61
C ARG A 237 10.16 17.30 24.97
N LEU A 238 10.34 17.40 23.65
CA LEU A 238 10.42 18.65 22.88
C LEU A 238 9.04 19.25 22.57
N TYR A 239 8.10 19.16 23.49
CA TYR A 239 6.82 19.86 23.35
C TYR A 239 6.89 21.23 24.00
N ASP A 240 6.33 22.27 23.34
CA ASP A 240 6.16 23.56 23.99
C ASP A 240 5.16 23.48 25.12
N LEU A 241 5.65 23.69 26.34
CA LEU A 241 4.81 23.58 27.55
C LEU A 241 3.73 24.67 27.61
N ASN A 242 3.95 25.83 26.98
CA ASN A 242 2.97 26.90 26.95
C ASN A 242 1.84 26.58 25.99
N ASP A 243 2.16 26.11 24.80
CA ASP A 243 1.18 25.64 23.80
C ASP A 243 0.31 24.53 24.38
N LEU A 244 0.92 23.56 25.10
CA LEU A 244 0.19 22.49 25.75
C LEU A 244 -0.74 23.00 26.86
N LYS A 245 -0.32 23.96 27.67
CA LYS A 245 -1.16 24.55 28.72
C LYS A 245 -2.31 25.34 28.13
N GLU A 246 -2.08 26.13 27.08
CA GLU A 246 -3.12 26.86 26.38
C GLU A 246 -4.16 25.90 25.78
N LEU A 247 -3.68 24.83 25.11
CA LEU A 247 -4.55 23.78 24.57
C LEU A 247 -5.43 23.15 25.66
N ILE A 248 -4.86 22.86 26.83
CA ILE A 248 -5.59 22.29 27.95
C ILE A 248 -6.64 23.27 28.49
N GLN A 249 -6.26 24.53 28.73
CA GLN A 249 -7.15 25.56 29.26
C GLN A 249 -8.34 25.80 28.31
N THR A 250 -8.09 25.81 27.01
CA THR A 250 -9.12 26.04 26.00
C THR A 250 -10.07 24.84 25.85
N ASN A 251 -9.55 23.61 25.89
CA ASN A 251 -10.32 22.44 25.50
C ASN A 251 -10.92 21.65 26.68
N LEU A 252 -10.36 21.75 27.88
CA LEU A 252 -10.88 21.05 29.06
C LEU A 252 -12.36 21.42 29.40
N PRO A 253 -12.76 22.70 29.29
CA PRO A 253 -14.16 23.10 29.53
C PRO A 253 -15.13 22.58 28.45
N LEU A 254 -14.65 22.16 27.29
CA LEU A 254 -15.47 21.67 26.18
C LEU A 254 -15.84 20.18 26.31
N LEU A 255 -15.28 19.47 27.29
CA LEU A 255 -15.58 18.08 27.53
C LEU A 255 -17.04 17.90 27.97
N ASN A 256 -17.76 16.98 27.32
CA ASN A 256 -19.05 16.53 27.84
C ASN A 256 -18.86 15.64 29.08
N GLU A 257 -19.95 15.33 29.79
CA GLU A 257 -19.90 14.55 31.05
C GLU A 257 -19.19 13.19 30.90
N GLN A 258 -19.45 12.47 29.80
CA GLN A 258 -18.81 11.18 29.54
C GLN A 258 -17.31 11.33 29.31
N GLN A 259 -16.92 12.29 28.47
CA GLN A 259 -15.52 12.59 28.18
C GLN A 259 -14.77 13.05 29.42
N LYS A 260 -15.42 13.88 30.26
CA LYS A 260 -14.87 14.37 31.51
C LYS A 260 -14.65 13.22 32.51
N TYR A 261 -15.61 12.32 32.66
CA TYR A 261 -15.46 11.12 33.49
C TYR A 261 -14.30 10.25 33.09
N VAL A 262 -14.16 10.01 31.74
CA VAL A 262 -13.03 9.23 31.18
C VAL A 262 -11.72 9.95 31.49
N PHE A 263 -11.64 11.25 31.21
CA PHE A 263 -10.45 12.07 31.45
C PHE A 263 -10.01 12.00 32.91
N GLU A 264 -10.91 12.29 33.86
CA GLU A 264 -10.63 12.28 35.30
C GLU A 264 -10.18 10.90 35.80
N THR A 265 -10.85 9.83 35.32
CA THR A 265 -10.51 8.44 35.68
C THR A 265 -9.07 8.12 35.22
N LEU A 266 -8.70 8.44 33.97
CA LEU A 266 -7.38 8.14 33.45
C LEU A 266 -6.29 9.01 34.06
N MET A 267 -6.58 10.27 34.34
CA MET A 267 -5.62 11.18 35.01
C MET A 267 -5.35 10.74 36.45
N LYS A 268 -6.38 10.30 37.18
CA LYS A 268 -6.20 9.76 38.53
C LYS A 268 -5.26 8.55 38.52
N VAL A 269 -5.53 7.56 37.67
CA VAL A 269 -4.71 6.33 37.57
C VAL A 269 -3.26 6.64 37.16
N THR A 270 -3.07 7.62 36.26
CA THR A 270 -1.73 8.04 35.83
C THR A 270 -0.97 8.72 36.98
N ASN A 271 -1.65 9.52 37.81
CA ASN A 271 -1.04 10.20 38.95
C ASN A 271 -0.74 9.24 40.11
N ASP A 272 -1.63 8.27 40.36
CA ASP A 272 -1.46 7.25 41.42
C ASP A 272 -0.40 6.19 41.02
N GLU A 273 0.13 6.20 39.79
CA GLU A 273 1.13 5.28 39.22
C GLU A 273 0.76 3.79 39.39
N THR A 274 -0.53 3.49 39.50
CA THR A 274 -1.02 2.12 39.70
C THR A 274 -0.95 1.25 38.46
N GLY A 275 -0.70 1.86 37.29
CA GLY A 275 -0.68 1.17 36.00
C GLY A 275 -2.04 0.61 35.59
N GLY A 276 -2.05 -0.28 34.61
CA GLY A 276 -3.27 -0.98 34.22
C GLY A 276 -3.55 -0.90 32.70
N ILE A 277 -4.57 -1.64 32.30
CA ILE A 277 -5.01 -1.68 30.92
C ILE A 277 -6.46 -1.22 30.81
N TYR A 278 -6.70 -0.23 29.97
CA TYR A 278 -8.00 0.38 29.73
C TYR A 278 -8.36 0.29 28.26
N PHE A 279 -9.64 0.11 27.97
CA PHE A 279 -10.16 0.17 26.61
C PHE A 279 -11.24 1.25 26.52
N LEU A 280 -11.03 2.24 25.67
CA LEU A 280 -12.00 3.28 25.35
C LEU A 280 -12.82 2.82 24.14
N ASP A 281 -14.03 2.28 24.42
CA ASP A 281 -15.02 1.94 23.39
C ASP A 281 -15.71 3.23 22.92
N ALA A 282 -15.39 3.65 21.71
CA ALA A 282 -15.81 4.93 21.18
C ALA A 282 -16.23 4.82 19.71
N PRO A 283 -17.53 4.73 19.41
CA PRO A 283 -18.06 4.80 18.05
C PRO A 283 -17.57 6.03 17.28
N GLY A 284 -17.62 5.96 15.94
CA GLY A 284 -17.23 7.07 15.11
C GLY A 284 -18.03 8.36 15.43
N GLY A 285 -17.33 9.49 15.58
CA GLY A 285 -17.94 10.78 15.86
C GLY A 285 -18.10 11.15 17.34
N THR A 286 -17.72 10.28 18.29
CA THR A 286 -17.85 10.54 19.74
C THR A 286 -16.77 11.47 20.31
N GLY A 287 -15.85 11.99 19.50
CA GLY A 287 -14.76 12.86 19.97
C GLY A 287 -13.58 12.10 20.59
N LYS A 288 -13.40 10.81 20.26
CA LYS A 288 -12.30 9.95 20.75
C LYS A 288 -10.93 10.62 20.60
N THR A 289 -10.59 11.07 19.38
CA THR A 289 -9.28 11.67 19.09
C THR A 289 -9.07 12.97 19.85
N PHE A 290 -10.11 13.80 19.99
CA PHE A 290 -10.07 15.03 20.78
C PHE A 290 -9.73 14.73 22.24
N LEU A 291 -10.41 13.77 22.87
CA LEU A 291 -10.16 13.35 24.24
C LEU A 291 -8.74 12.78 24.42
N ILE A 292 -8.29 11.93 23.51
CA ILE A 292 -6.93 11.36 23.53
C ILE A 292 -5.89 12.46 23.45
N SER A 293 -6.06 13.44 22.54
CA SER A 293 -5.13 14.57 22.39
C SER A 293 -5.03 15.40 23.67
N LEU A 294 -6.15 15.60 24.35
CA LEU A 294 -6.18 16.34 25.63
C LEU A 294 -5.48 15.58 26.76
N ILE A 295 -5.68 14.25 26.85
CA ILE A 295 -4.99 13.37 27.81
C ILE A 295 -3.47 13.41 27.57
N LEU A 296 -3.03 13.25 26.32
CA LEU A 296 -1.62 13.30 25.93
C LEU A 296 -1.01 14.66 26.30
N ALA A 297 -1.66 15.77 25.93
CA ALA A 297 -1.23 17.11 26.25
C ALA A 297 -1.08 17.33 27.76
N THR A 298 -2.04 16.85 28.56
CA THR A 298 -2.02 17.01 30.02
C THR A 298 -0.84 16.27 30.67
N ILE A 299 -0.53 15.06 30.21
CA ILE A 299 0.61 14.30 30.75
C ILE A 299 1.94 14.92 30.30
N ARG A 300 2.05 15.34 29.02
CA ARG A 300 3.24 15.99 28.47
C ARG A 300 3.51 17.36 29.10
N SER A 301 2.45 18.12 29.44
CA SER A 301 2.60 19.43 30.14
C SER A 301 3.23 19.29 31.53
N GLN A 302 3.18 18.09 32.13
CA GLN A 302 3.86 17.74 33.38
C GLN A 302 5.29 17.22 33.17
N ASN A 303 5.87 17.40 31.97
CA ASN A 303 7.19 16.88 31.58
C ASN A 303 7.30 15.33 31.73
N LYS A 304 6.17 14.62 31.64
CA LYS A 304 6.09 13.16 31.63
C LYS A 304 5.97 12.64 30.20
N ILE A 305 6.50 11.44 29.95
CA ILE A 305 6.43 10.83 28.61
C ILE A 305 5.10 10.11 28.43
N ALA A 306 4.36 10.48 27.39
CA ALA A 306 3.14 9.82 26.93
C ALA A 306 3.28 9.48 25.44
N LEU A 307 3.32 8.19 25.14
CA LEU A 307 3.53 7.69 23.79
C LEU A 307 2.20 7.53 23.05
N ALA A 308 2.07 8.15 21.88
CA ALA A 308 0.90 8.04 21.03
C ALA A 308 1.15 7.05 19.89
N LEU A 309 0.42 5.93 19.88
CA LEU A 309 0.48 4.88 18.87
C LEU A 309 -0.86 4.74 18.17
N ALA A 310 -0.84 4.31 16.91
CA ALA A 310 -2.04 3.92 16.17
C ALA A 310 -1.78 2.69 15.30
N SER A 311 -2.83 1.92 14.99
CA SER A 311 -2.71 0.75 14.11
C SER A 311 -2.55 1.13 12.64
N SER A 312 -2.98 2.34 12.23
CA SER A 312 -2.82 2.84 10.85
C SER A 312 -2.01 4.14 10.80
N GLY A 313 -1.34 4.39 9.66
CA GLY A 313 -0.59 5.63 9.44
C GLY A 313 -1.50 6.86 9.53
N ILE A 314 -2.69 6.79 8.96
CA ILE A 314 -3.67 7.89 8.97
C ILE A 314 -4.08 8.24 10.42
N ALA A 315 -4.41 7.25 11.23
CA ALA A 315 -4.79 7.49 12.62
C ALA A 315 -3.59 8.07 13.43
N ALA A 316 -2.37 7.63 13.12
CA ALA A 316 -1.17 8.16 13.75
C ALA A 316 -0.96 9.66 13.46
N THR A 317 -1.23 10.13 12.24
CA THR A 317 -1.08 11.55 11.87
C THR A 317 -2.10 12.48 12.54
N LEU A 318 -3.18 11.93 13.07
CA LEU A 318 -4.20 12.70 13.80
C LEU A 318 -3.81 12.99 15.25
N LEU A 319 -2.84 12.26 15.78
CA LEU A 319 -2.34 12.43 17.15
C LEU A 319 -1.01 13.18 17.13
N GLU A 320 -0.84 14.15 18.00
CA GLU A 320 0.43 14.87 18.10
C GLU A 320 1.54 13.92 18.59
N GLY A 321 2.66 13.89 17.84
CA GLY A 321 3.75 12.93 18.09
C GLY A 321 3.38 11.48 17.75
N GLY A 322 2.24 11.25 17.09
CA GLY A 322 1.71 9.92 16.81
C GLY A 322 2.56 9.13 15.83
N ARG A 323 2.71 7.83 16.09
CA ARG A 323 3.44 6.85 15.28
C ARG A 323 2.61 5.60 15.06
N THR A 324 2.88 4.86 13.98
CA THR A 324 2.28 3.54 13.86
C THR A 324 2.90 2.58 14.90
N ALA A 325 2.05 1.73 15.49
CA ALA A 325 2.49 0.77 16.48
C ALA A 325 3.60 -0.16 15.95
N HIS A 326 3.52 -0.58 14.68
CA HIS A 326 4.56 -1.40 14.04
C HIS A 326 5.90 -0.68 13.96
N SER A 327 5.91 0.61 13.61
CA SER A 327 7.15 1.39 13.51
C SER A 327 7.75 1.68 14.88
N ALA A 328 6.95 2.17 15.83
CA ALA A 328 7.43 2.59 17.16
C ALA A 328 7.87 1.39 18.02
N LEU A 329 7.10 0.31 18.01
CA LEU A 329 7.37 -0.88 18.81
C LEU A 329 8.22 -1.92 18.07
N LYS A 330 8.56 -1.67 16.79
CA LYS A 330 9.27 -2.63 15.93
C LYS A 330 8.62 -4.03 16.00
N LEU A 331 7.31 -4.07 15.84
CA LEU A 331 6.55 -5.32 15.87
C LEU A 331 6.96 -6.22 14.70
N PRO A 332 7.17 -7.54 14.93
CA PRO A 332 7.46 -8.48 13.86
C PRO A 332 6.34 -8.49 12.82
N LEU A 333 6.70 -8.57 11.54
CA LEU A 333 5.71 -8.66 10.46
C LEU A 333 5.00 -10.03 10.46
N ASN A 334 5.71 -11.09 10.87
CA ASN A 334 5.21 -12.48 10.88
C ASN A 334 4.51 -12.85 12.19
N MET A 335 3.49 -12.08 12.60
CA MET A 335 2.78 -12.31 13.86
C MET A 335 2.06 -13.64 13.93
N HIS A 336 1.57 -14.17 12.80
CA HIS A 336 0.79 -15.43 12.83
C HIS A 336 1.67 -16.65 13.05
N SER A 337 2.88 -16.69 12.51
CA SER A 337 3.80 -17.86 12.58
C SER A 337 4.62 -17.92 13.87
N ASN A 338 4.78 -16.80 14.58
CA ASN A 338 5.53 -16.77 15.85
C ASN A 338 4.58 -17.01 17.03
N GLU A 339 4.84 -18.04 17.84
CA GLU A 339 4.00 -18.37 19.02
C GLU A 339 4.16 -17.34 20.14
N THR A 340 5.37 -16.86 20.37
CA THR A 340 5.70 -15.92 21.46
C THR A 340 6.46 -14.70 20.96
N PRO A 341 5.83 -13.85 20.11
CA PRO A 341 6.53 -12.69 19.56
C PRO A 341 6.89 -11.69 20.66
N THR A 342 8.00 -11.00 20.47
CA THR A 342 8.44 -9.83 21.22
C THR A 342 8.67 -8.66 20.28
N CYS A 343 8.67 -7.44 20.80
CA CYS A 343 9.07 -6.28 20.01
C CYS A 343 10.58 -6.33 19.76
N ASN A 344 11.01 -6.02 18.52
CA ASN A 344 12.43 -6.00 18.14
C ASN A 344 13.13 -4.71 18.64
N VAL A 345 13.02 -4.45 19.95
CA VAL A 345 13.58 -3.29 20.63
C VAL A 345 14.75 -3.75 21.49
N SER A 346 15.98 -3.39 21.10
CA SER A 346 17.17 -3.67 21.91
C SER A 346 17.13 -2.87 23.22
N LYS A 347 17.53 -3.49 24.35
CA LYS A 347 17.57 -2.86 25.68
C LYS A 347 18.39 -1.55 25.72
N ASN A 348 19.40 -1.44 24.90
CA ASN A 348 20.28 -0.26 24.84
C ASN A 348 19.80 0.79 23.83
N SER A 349 18.68 0.54 23.13
CA SER A 349 18.17 1.48 22.13
C SER A 349 17.49 2.70 22.76
N ALA A 350 17.45 3.81 22.03
CA ALA A 350 16.75 5.02 22.44
C ALA A 350 15.27 4.76 22.73
N MET A 351 14.59 3.94 21.90
CA MET A 351 13.20 3.56 22.12
C MET A 351 13.01 2.73 23.41
N ALA A 352 13.97 1.89 23.79
CA ALA A 352 13.91 1.18 25.06
C ALA A 352 13.88 2.16 26.24
N LYS A 353 14.69 3.23 26.20
CA LYS A 353 14.69 4.27 27.25
C LYS A 353 13.34 5.01 27.31
N VAL A 354 12.73 5.31 26.16
CA VAL A 354 11.39 5.90 26.08
C VAL A 354 10.37 4.96 26.76
N LEU A 355 10.37 3.68 26.39
CA LEU A 355 9.44 2.68 26.95
C LEU A 355 9.65 2.42 28.44
N GLN A 356 10.89 2.54 28.94
CA GLN A 356 11.20 2.44 30.38
C GLN A 356 10.60 3.59 31.19
N GLN A 357 10.62 4.81 30.65
CA GLN A 357 10.21 6.04 31.34
C GLN A 357 8.76 6.42 31.05
N CYS A 358 8.13 5.84 30.03
CA CYS A 358 6.79 6.17 29.58
C CYS A 358 5.74 5.89 30.67
N LYS A 359 4.92 6.90 31.00
CA LYS A 359 3.83 6.76 31.98
C LYS A 359 2.54 6.24 31.36
N LEU A 360 2.25 6.67 30.13
CA LEU A 360 1.08 6.26 29.37
C LEU A 360 1.46 5.86 27.94
N ILE A 361 0.95 4.73 27.50
CA ILE A 361 0.95 4.33 26.09
C ILE A 361 -0.49 4.33 25.60
N VAL A 362 -0.81 5.21 24.67
CA VAL A 362 -2.09 5.22 23.95
C VAL A 362 -1.94 4.44 22.67
N TRP A 363 -2.87 3.52 22.41
CA TRP A 363 -2.93 2.79 21.14
C TRP A 363 -4.30 2.99 20.49
N ASP A 364 -4.38 3.94 19.58
CA ASP A 364 -5.61 4.24 18.83
C ASP A 364 -5.85 3.28 17.68
N GLU A 365 -7.13 3.10 17.30
CA GLU A 365 -7.57 2.11 16.30
C GLU A 365 -7.01 0.70 16.60
N CYS A 366 -6.92 0.34 17.88
CA CYS A 366 -6.29 -0.90 18.34
C CYS A 366 -7.06 -2.15 17.87
N THR A 367 -8.33 -2.04 17.50
CA THR A 367 -9.18 -3.14 17.01
C THR A 367 -8.65 -3.79 15.74
N MET A 368 -7.84 -3.07 14.95
CA MET A 368 -7.15 -3.60 13.76
C MET A 368 -5.89 -4.40 14.11
N ALA A 369 -5.40 -4.34 15.35
CA ALA A 369 -4.18 -5.00 15.74
C ALA A 369 -4.40 -6.47 16.07
N HIS A 370 -3.46 -7.33 15.66
CA HIS A 370 -3.46 -8.74 16.03
C HIS A 370 -3.22 -8.90 17.54
N LYS A 371 -3.94 -9.81 18.24
CA LYS A 371 -3.81 -10.05 19.70
C LYS A 371 -2.36 -10.25 20.16
N LYS A 372 -1.56 -10.96 19.35
CA LYS A 372 -0.14 -11.20 19.63
C LYS A 372 0.70 -9.92 19.69
N SER A 373 0.26 -8.83 19.05
CA SER A 373 0.94 -7.53 19.12
C SER A 373 0.84 -6.93 20.52
N LEU A 374 -0.32 -7.03 21.14
CA LEU A 374 -0.52 -6.60 22.54
C LEU A 374 0.27 -7.47 23.52
N GLU A 375 0.31 -8.77 23.27
CA GLU A 375 1.08 -9.73 24.08
C GLU A 375 2.59 -9.54 23.92
N ALA A 376 3.05 -9.17 22.71
CA ALA A 376 4.45 -8.81 22.46
C ALA A 376 4.85 -7.55 23.23
N LEU A 377 3.98 -6.54 23.27
CA LEU A 377 4.21 -5.32 24.04
C LEU A 377 4.30 -5.62 25.56
N ASP A 378 3.40 -6.46 26.08
CA ASP A 378 3.42 -6.86 27.51
C ASP A 378 4.75 -7.54 27.87
N ARG A 379 5.18 -8.52 27.08
CA ARG A 379 6.45 -9.23 27.30
C ARG A 379 7.64 -8.28 27.25
N THR A 380 7.68 -7.42 26.25
CA THR A 380 8.78 -6.46 26.04
C THR A 380 8.85 -5.45 27.19
N LEU A 381 7.72 -4.90 27.64
CA LEU A 381 7.72 -3.94 28.73
C LEU A 381 8.11 -4.58 30.08
N LYS A 382 7.71 -5.82 30.34
CA LYS A 382 8.18 -6.56 31.51
C LYS A 382 9.68 -6.73 31.53
N ASP A 383 10.28 -7.09 30.39
CA ASP A 383 11.71 -7.26 30.25
C ASP A 383 12.47 -5.92 30.36
N LEU A 384 12.02 -4.88 29.65
CA LEU A 384 12.68 -3.57 29.65
C LEU A 384 12.63 -2.87 31.01
N ARG A 385 11.53 -3.03 31.75
CA ARG A 385 11.31 -2.40 33.06
C ARG A 385 11.73 -3.28 34.23
N SER A 386 12.18 -4.52 33.96
CA SER A 386 12.51 -5.52 34.99
C SER A 386 11.37 -5.66 36.04
N ASN A 387 10.13 -5.64 35.57
CA ASN A 387 8.93 -5.66 36.39
C ASN A 387 7.91 -6.66 35.83
N ASN A 388 7.58 -7.70 36.60
CA ASN A 388 6.68 -8.78 36.21
C ASN A 388 5.19 -8.38 36.18
N ASN A 389 4.85 -7.21 36.69
CA ASN A 389 3.49 -6.70 36.56
C ASN A 389 3.11 -6.55 35.09
N ARG A 390 1.80 -6.57 34.78
CA ARG A 390 1.33 -6.40 33.41
C ARG A 390 1.91 -5.11 32.81
N PHE A 391 2.42 -5.22 31.59
CA PHE A 391 3.10 -4.13 30.87
C PHE A 391 4.24 -3.46 31.66
N GLY A 392 4.92 -4.22 32.54
CA GLY A 392 5.96 -3.66 33.39
C GLY A 392 5.47 -2.53 34.30
N GLY A 393 4.18 -2.54 34.69
CA GLY A 393 3.55 -1.48 35.48
C GLY A 393 3.18 -0.20 34.72
N ALA A 394 3.33 -0.17 33.39
CA ALA A 394 2.88 0.97 32.58
C ALA A 394 1.35 1.02 32.48
N MET A 395 0.83 2.22 32.27
CA MET A 395 -0.57 2.40 31.90
C MET A 395 -0.75 2.29 30.40
N ILE A 396 -1.69 1.45 29.96
CA ILE A 396 -2.03 1.24 28.55
C ILE A 396 -3.47 1.68 28.33
N LEU A 397 -3.66 2.63 27.43
CA LEU A 397 -4.98 3.04 26.94
C LEU A 397 -5.14 2.53 25.50
N LEU A 398 -5.91 1.47 25.34
CA LEU A 398 -6.41 0.98 24.06
C LEU A 398 -7.63 1.80 23.68
N ALA A 399 -7.71 2.28 22.46
CA ALA A 399 -8.88 3.01 21.96
C ALA A 399 -9.31 2.47 20.60
N GLY A 400 -10.63 2.40 20.38
CA GLY A 400 -11.17 1.89 19.12
C GLY A 400 -12.65 1.58 19.20
N ASP A 401 -13.15 0.95 18.15
CA ASP A 401 -14.54 0.52 18.01
C ASP A 401 -14.58 -0.85 17.32
N PHE A 402 -14.98 -1.90 18.04
CA PHE A 402 -15.09 -3.26 17.50
C PHE A 402 -16.19 -3.43 16.45
N ARG A 403 -16.95 -2.37 16.15
CA ARG A 403 -17.88 -2.31 15.01
C ARG A 403 -17.15 -2.03 13.71
N GLN A 404 -15.92 -1.58 13.78
CA GLN A 404 -15.04 -1.34 12.65
C GLN A 404 -14.29 -2.63 12.26
N THR A 405 -13.39 -2.51 11.29
CA THR A 405 -12.65 -3.67 10.78
C THR A 405 -11.75 -4.30 11.85
N LEU A 406 -11.70 -5.63 11.82
CA LEU A 406 -10.81 -6.46 12.63
C LEU A 406 -9.45 -6.64 11.93
N PRO A 407 -8.47 -7.31 12.58
CA PRO A 407 -7.19 -7.62 11.95
C PRO A 407 -7.39 -8.40 10.65
N VAL A 408 -6.82 -7.91 9.56
CA VAL A 408 -6.86 -8.60 8.27
C VAL A 408 -5.73 -9.62 8.23
N ILE A 409 -6.08 -10.88 8.01
CA ILE A 409 -5.13 -11.99 7.85
C ILE A 409 -5.25 -12.48 6.41
N PRO A 410 -4.17 -12.43 5.62
CA PRO A 410 -4.21 -12.90 4.24
C PRO A 410 -4.65 -14.38 4.16
N ARG A 411 -5.60 -14.69 3.27
CA ARG A 411 -6.10 -16.06 3.01
C ARG A 411 -6.72 -16.76 4.23
N SER A 412 -7.23 -16.01 5.20
CA SER A 412 -7.84 -16.53 6.42
C SER A 412 -9.36 -16.71 6.28
N THR A 413 -9.92 -17.42 7.25
CA THR A 413 -11.36 -17.52 7.44
C THR A 413 -11.85 -16.44 8.42
N PRO A 414 -13.16 -16.12 8.47
CA PRO A 414 -13.72 -15.24 9.51
C PRO A 414 -13.41 -15.70 10.94
N ALA A 415 -13.33 -17.02 11.18
CA ALA A 415 -12.95 -17.56 12.48
C ALA A 415 -11.51 -17.22 12.86
N ASP A 416 -10.59 -17.19 11.89
CA ASP A 416 -9.20 -16.80 12.12
C ASP A 416 -9.10 -15.31 12.48
N GLU A 417 -9.89 -14.45 11.81
CA GLU A 417 -9.96 -13.01 12.11
C GLU A 417 -10.47 -12.78 13.55
N LEU A 418 -11.50 -13.49 13.96
CA LEU A 418 -12.02 -13.45 15.33
C LEU A 418 -11.00 -13.93 16.35
N ASN A 419 -10.29 -15.02 16.06
CA ASN A 419 -9.24 -15.53 16.94
C ASN A 419 -8.03 -14.58 17.03
N ALA A 420 -7.77 -13.80 15.99
CA ALA A 420 -6.72 -12.78 15.97
C ALA A 420 -7.09 -11.50 16.72
N CYS A 421 -8.37 -11.28 16.98
CA CYS A 421 -8.89 -10.09 17.65
C CYS A 421 -8.30 -9.92 19.07
N LEU A 422 -8.12 -8.69 19.51
CA LEU A 422 -7.62 -8.36 20.86
C LEU A 422 -8.46 -8.98 21.98
N LYS A 423 -9.78 -9.11 21.80
CA LYS A 423 -10.68 -9.76 22.76
C LYS A 423 -10.34 -11.23 23.02
N SER A 424 -9.70 -11.89 22.07
CA SER A 424 -9.24 -13.28 22.18
C SER A 424 -7.89 -13.42 22.90
N SER A 425 -7.26 -12.33 23.34
CA SER A 425 -6.04 -12.36 24.14
C SER A 425 -6.34 -12.67 25.60
N SER A 426 -5.44 -13.42 26.26
CA SER A 426 -5.51 -13.66 27.70
C SER A 426 -5.41 -12.35 28.53
N LEU A 427 -4.81 -11.32 27.98
CA LEU A 427 -4.70 -10.00 28.62
C LEU A 427 -6.05 -9.27 28.66
N TRP A 428 -7.01 -9.60 27.78
CA TRP A 428 -8.30 -8.92 27.70
C TRP A 428 -9.14 -9.06 28.98
N LYS A 429 -8.98 -10.15 29.70
CA LYS A 429 -9.67 -10.39 30.99
C LYS A 429 -9.40 -9.31 32.04
N HIS A 430 -8.34 -8.53 31.87
CA HIS A 430 -7.89 -7.51 32.82
C HIS A 430 -8.13 -6.09 32.31
N VAL A 431 -8.77 -5.96 31.14
CA VAL A 431 -9.09 -4.67 30.54
C VAL A 431 -10.29 -4.05 31.24
N LYS A 432 -10.13 -2.82 31.69
CA LYS A 432 -11.23 -1.99 32.17
C LYS A 432 -11.81 -1.19 31.00
N VAL A 433 -13.12 -1.36 30.78
CA VAL A 433 -13.77 -0.72 29.61
C VAL A 433 -14.37 0.62 30.04
N LEU A 434 -14.07 1.66 29.26
CA LEU A 434 -14.63 3.00 29.34
C LEU A 434 -15.43 3.26 28.06
N HIS A 435 -16.58 3.93 28.16
CA HIS A 435 -17.48 4.10 27.02
C HIS A 435 -17.72 5.57 26.68
N LEU A 436 -17.72 5.88 25.39
CA LEU A 436 -18.28 7.11 24.81
C LEU A 436 -19.45 6.71 23.92
N SER A 437 -20.63 7.22 24.16
CA SER A 437 -21.83 6.90 23.36
C SER A 437 -22.38 8.11 22.60
N LYS A 438 -22.10 9.32 23.09
CA LYS A 438 -22.66 10.56 22.55
C LYS A 438 -21.94 10.97 21.26
N ASN A 439 -22.67 11.08 20.14
CA ASN A 439 -22.10 11.46 18.87
C ASN A 439 -21.97 12.99 18.75
N MET A 440 -20.76 13.51 19.04
CA MET A 440 -20.46 14.94 18.99
C MET A 440 -20.51 15.53 17.59
N ARG A 441 -20.32 14.73 16.55
CA ARG A 441 -20.38 15.20 15.15
C ARG A 441 -21.78 15.64 14.79
N VAL A 442 -22.80 14.93 15.31
CA VAL A 442 -24.20 15.25 15.09
C VAL A 442 -24.62 16.43 15.98
N GLU A 443 -24.21 16.47 17.24
CA GLU A 443 -24.54 17.59 18.14
C GLU A 443 -24.03 18.94 17.67
N LEU A 444 -22.79 18.99 17.21
CA LEU A 444 -22.20 20.23 16.69
C LEU A 444 -22.91 20.76 15.41
N GLN A 445 -23.64 19.90 14.69
CA GLN A 445 -24.39 20.28 13.49
C GLN A 445 -25.83 20.73 13.77
N ASN A 446 -26.34 20.51 14.98
CA ASN A 446 -27.71 20.84 15.45
C ASN A 446 -28.82 20.31 14.49
N ASP A 447 -28.60 19.16 13.84
CA ASP A 447 -29.48 18.57 12.83
C ASP A 447 -30.18 17.32 13.38
N GLN A 448 -31.54 17.35 13.43
CA GLN A 448 -32.32 16.20 13.86
C GLN A 448 -32.14 14.96 12.96
N SER A 449 -31.87 15.16 11.66
CA SER A 449 -31.63 14.07 10.73
C SER A 449 -30.36 13.28 11.06
N GLY A 450 -29.35 13.95 11.62
CA GLY A 450 -28.11 13.35 12.07
C GLY A 450 -28.29 12.39 13.24
N ASN A 451 -29.25 12.63 14.14
CA ASN A 451 -29.52 11.73 15.26
C ASN A 451 -30.10 10.38 14.81
N ILE A 452 -31.01 10.40 13.82
CA ILE A 452 -31.57 9.18 13.24
C ILE A 452 -30.46 8.41 12.49
N PHE A 453 -29.67 9.12 11.69
CA PHE A 453 -28.55 8.55 10.95
C PHE A 453 -27.50 7.90 11.86
N SER A 454 -27.13 8.58 12.96
CA SER A 454 -26.19 8.04 13.94
C SER A 454 -26.69 6.73 14.58
N LYS A 455 -27.98 6.65 14.89
CA LYS A 455 -28.61 5.41 15.41
C LYS A 455 -28.58 4.30 14.37
N GLN A 456 -28.94 4.63 13.11
CA GLN A 456 -28.90 3.66 12.01
C GLN A 456 -27.48 3.14 11.74
N LEU A 457 -26.45 4.00 11.84
CA LEU A 457 -25.05 3.59 11.74
C LEU A 457 -24.69 2.59 12.84
N ILE A 458 -25.08 2.86 14.09
CA ILE A 458 -24.85 1.94 15.20
C ILE A 458 -25.59 0.62 14.99
N ASP A 459 -26.81 0.64 14.43
CA ASP A 459 -27.58 -0.56 14.13
C ASP A 459 -26.91 -1.40 13.02
N ILE A 460 -26.34 -0.78 11.96
CA ILE A 460 -25.49 -1.46 10.98
C ILE A 460 -24.30 -2.08 11.69
N GLY A 461 -23.55 -1.28 12.41
CA GLY A 461 -22.40 -1.72 13.15
C GLY A 461 -22.71 -2.82 14.19
N ASN A 462 -23.92 -2.89 14.78
CA ASN A 462 -24.40 -3.92 15.70
C ASN A 462 -25.05 -5.12 14.97
N GLY A 463 -25.11 -5.16 13.63
CA GLY A 463 -25.79 -6.21 12.91
C GLY A 463 -27.31 -6.29 13.18
N LYS A 464 -27.90 -5.18 13.62
CA LYS A 464 -29.34 -5.07 13.93
C LYS A 464 -30.17 -4.50 12.78
N PHE A 465 -29.49 -4.15 11.67
CA PHE A 465 -30.18 -3.62 10.50
C PHE A 465 -31.06 -4.70 9.84
N PRO A 466 -32.29 -4.37 9.37
CA PRO A 466 -33.17 -5.35 8.77
C PRO A 466 -32.54 -6.01 7.52
N ILE A 467 -32.55 -7.33 7.51
CA ILE A 467 -32.10 -8.15 6.38
C ILE A 467 -33.34 -8.80 5.76
N ASP A 468 -33.49 -8.70 4.44
CA ASP A 468 -34.49 -9.46 3.71
C ASP A 468 -34.12 -10.95 3.78
N MET A 469 -34.97 -11.75 4.38
CA MET A 469 -34.73 -13.18 4.61
C MET A 469 -34.69 -14.00 3.33
N LEU A 470 -35.26 -13.50 2.23
CA LEU A 470 -35.28 -14.20 0.92
C LEU A 470 -33.98 -13.96 0.14
N THR A 471 -33.51 -12.74 0.15
CA THR A 471 -32.32 -12.34 -0.64
C THR A 471 -31.04 -12.32 0.18
N GLY A 472 -31.13 -12.27 1.52
CA GLY A 472 -29.99 -12.07 2.40
C GLY A 472 -29.39 -10.65 2.32
N CYS A 473 -30.13 -9.70 1.75
CA CYS A 473 -29.67 -8.35 1.45
C CYS A 473 -30.19 -7.33 2.47
N ILE A 474 -29.46 -6.22 2.66
CA ILE A 474 -29.98 -5.03 3.35
C ILE A 474 -30.72 -4.14 2.36
N ASN A 475 -31.90 -3.67 2.77
CA ASN A 475 -32.61 -2.61 2.09
C ASN A 475 -32.42 -1.30 2.85
N PHE A 476 -31.68 -0.35 2.26
CA PHE A 476 -31.49 0.95 2.89
C PHE A 476 -32.74 1.80 2.82
N PRO A 477 -33.20 2.39 3.94
CA PRO A 477 -34.23 3.41 3.90
C PRO A 477 -33.81 4.60 3.03
N LEU A 478 -34.76 5.20 2.33
CA LEU A 478 -34.50 6.40 1.52
C LEU A 478 -33.92 7.56 2.34
N SER A 479 -34.16 7.57 3.64
CA SER A 479 -33.62 8.56 4.57
C SER A 479 -32.17 8.31 5.01
N PHE A 480 -31.57 7.16 4.65
CA PHE A 480 -30.24 6.77 5.12
C PHE A 480 -29.12 7.26 4.18
N CYS A 481 -29.34 7.21 2.88
CA CYS A 481 -28.35 7.59 1.87
C CYS A 481 -29.03 7.96 0.55
N GLN A 482 -28.24 8.51 -0.39
CA GLN A 482 -28.66 8.74 -1.75
C GLN A 482 -28.14 7.61 -2.65
N LEU A 483 -29.06 6.84 -3.24
CA LEU A 483 -28.69 5.78 -4.19
C LEU A 483 -28.42 6.37 -5.56
N THR A 484 -27.35 5.91 -6.20
CA THR A 484 -26.98 6.26 -7.58
C THR A 484 -27.18 5.07 -8.51
N ARG A 485 -27.52 5.35 -9.77
CA ARG A 485 -27.87 4.32 -10.78
C ARG A 485 -26.65 3.78 -11.52
N SER A 486 -25.54 4.51 -11.48
CA SER A 486 -24.30 4.14 -12.17
C SER A 486 -23.07 4.63 -11.43
N LYS A 487 -21.90 4.04 -11.75
CA LYS A 487 -20.60 4.54 -11.26
C LYS A 487 -20.32 5.97 -11.71
N ASP A 488 -20.73 6.33 -12.91
CA ASP A 488 -20.53 7.68 -13.45
C ASP A 488 -21.38 8.71 -12.71
N GLU A 489 -22.62 8.36 -12.35
CA GLU A 489 -23.46 9.21 -11.49
C GLU A 489 -22.83 9.33 -10.08
N LEU A 490 -22.30 8.25 -9.51
CA LEU A 490 -21.59 8.27 -8.24
C LEU A 490 -20.40 9.23 -8.29
N ILE A 491 -19.57 9.15 -9.33
CA ILE A 491 -18.45 10.07 -9.56
C ILE A 491 -18.93 11.51 -9.63
N GLN A 492 -19.96 11.78 -10.43
CA GLN A 492 -20.51 13.14 -10.59
C GLN A 492 -21.08 13.71 -9.29
N LYS A 493 -21.69 12.89 -8.44
CA LYS A 493 -22.22 13.32 -7.13
C LYS A 493 -21.12 13.63 -6.12
N VAL A 494 -20.04 12.82 -6.11
CA VAL A 494 -18.93 13.00 -5.16
C VAL A 494 -17.93 14.05 -5.66
N PHE A 495 -17.63 14.06 -6.95
CA PHE A 495 -16.66 14.96 -7.59
C PHE A 495 -17.31 15.78 -8.73
N PRO A 496 -18.33 16.61 -8.43
CA PRO A 496 -18.92 17.47 -9.44
C PRO A 496 -17.88 18.42 -10.01
N ASP A 497 -17.87 18.57 -11.34
CA ASP A 497 -16.98 19.48 -12.05
C ASP A 497 -15.51 19.39 -11.64
N VAL A 498 -15.01 18.16 -11.50
CA VAL A 498 -13.62 17.90 -11.07
C VAL A 498 -12.60 18.62 -11.97
N SER A 499 -12.91 18.80 -13.26
CA SER A 499 -12.08 19.55 -14.22
C SER A 499 -11.84 21.01 -13.84
N GLN A 500 -12.71 21.60 -13.03
CA GLN A 500 -12.59 22.97 -12.53
C GLN A 500 -12.05 22.99 -11.09
N ASN A 501 -12.42 22.00 -10.29
CA ASN A 501 -12.16 21.97 -8.84
C ASN A 501 -10.89 21.23 -8.42
N TYR A 502 -10.19 20.56 -9.34
CA TYR A 502 -9.01 19.73 -8.99
C TYR A 502 -7.82 20.50 -8.36
N ARG A 503 -7.81 21.82 -8.44
CA ARG A 503 -6.82 22.69 -7.77
C ARG A 503 -7.25 23.14 -6.38
N ASN A 504 -8.49 22.93 -6.00
CA ASN A 504 -8.98 23.30 -4.68
C ASN A 504 -8.68 22.18 -3.68
N HIS A 505 -7.62 22.35 -2.89
CA HIS A 505 -7.13 21.35 -1.95
C HIS A 505 -8.11 21.07 -0.81
N ASP A 506 -8.85 22.08 -0.34
CA ASP A 506 -9.89 21.92 0.69
C ASP A 506 -11.02 21.03 0.14
N TRP A 507 -11.49 21.36 -1.04
CA TRP A 507 -12.54 20.60 -1.73
C TRP A 507 -12.11 19.14 -1.97
N LEU A 508 -10.87 18.88 -2.42
CA LEU A 508 -10.32 17.54 -2.61
C LEU A 508 -10.16 16.78 -1.29
N SER A 509 -9.77 17.47 -0.22
CA SER A 509 -9.50 16.87 1.07
C SER A 509 -10.75 16.26 1.72
N GLU A 510 -11.93 16.84 1.44
CA GLU A 510 -13.19 16.57 2.11
C GLU A 510 -13.99 15.43 1.48
N ARG A 511 -13.56 14.86 0.37
CA ARG A 511 -14.33 13.88 -0.39
C ARG A 511 -13.50 12.69 -0.86
N ALA A 512 -14.17 11.54 -0.96
CA ALA A 512 -13.60 10.32 -1.50
C ALA A 512 -14.70 9.33 -1.92
N ILE A 513 -14.35 8.41 -2.82
CA ILE A 513 -15.17 7.23 -3.09
C ILE A 513 -14.50 6.00 -2.44
N LEU A 514 -15.30 5.17 -1.80
CA LEU A 514 -14.84 3.97 -1.10
C LEU A 514 -15.32 2.72 -1.84
N ALA A 515 -14.47 1.71 -1.92
CA ALA A 515 -14.84 0.41 -2.48
C ALA A 515 -14.20 -0.73 -1.69
N ALA A 516 -14.75 -1.93 -1.80
CA ALA A 516 -14.26 -3.09 -1.06
C ALA A 516 -12.94 -3.63 -1.65
N LYS A 517 -12.78 -3.61 -2.99
CA LYS A 517 -11.66 -4.22 -3.72
C LYS A 517 -10.76 -3.18 -4.40
N ASN A 518 -9.47 -3.50 -4.53
CA ASN A 518 -8.51 -2.63 -5.22
C ASN A 518 -8.83 -2.45 -6.72
N ILE A 519 -9.40 -3.44 -7.39
CA ILE A 519 -9.76 -3.35 -8.81
C ILE A 519 -10.80 -2.24 -9.05
N ASP A 520 -11.81 -2.16 -8.20
CA ASP A 520 -12.86 -1.14 -8.28
C ASP A 520 -12.30 0.25 -7.99
N VAL A 521 -11.40 0.32 -7.00
CA VAL A 521 -10.68 1.56 -6.64
C VAL A 521 -9.85 2.07 -7.80
N ASN A 522 -9.12 1.19 -8.48
CA ASN A 522 -8.28 1.57 -9.62
C ASN A 522 -9.13 2.10 -10.79
N GLU A 523 -10.22 1.39 -11.14
CA GLU A 523 -11.13 1.82 -12.20
C GLU A 523 -11.69 3.23 -11.93
N LEU A 524 -12.21 3.46 -10.72
CA LEU A 524 -12.76 4.76 -10.32
C LEU A 524 -11.70 5.86 -10.35
N ASN A 525 -10.50 5.58 -9.86
CA ASN A 525 -9.41 6.55 -9.86
C ASN A 525 -9.02 6.97 -11.27
N PHE A 526 -8.93 6.03 -12.22
CA PHE A 526 -8.63 6.36 -13.62
C PHE A 526 -9.73 7.17 -14.27
N LYS A 527 -11.01 6.79 -14.09
CA LYS A 527 -12.16 7.55 -14.61
C LYS A 527 -12.21 8.98 -14.10
N ILE A 528 -11.87 9.21 -12.82
CA ILE A 528 -11.83 10.56 -12.25
C ILE A 528 -10.63 11.34 -12.79
N GLN A 529 -9.45 10.70 -12.87
CA GLN A 529 -8.24 11.34 -13.38
C GLN A 529 -8.38 11.72 -14.86
N GLU A 530 -9.07 10.94 -15.68
CA GLU A 530 -9.33 11.25 -17.08
C GLU A 530 -10.04 12.60 -17.25
N GLN A 531 -10.92 12.96 -16.33
CA GLN A 531 -11.67 14.23 -16.33
C GLN A 531 -10.81 15.44 -15.94
N ILE A 532 -9.62 15.24 -15.37
CA ILE A 532 -8.70 16.33 -15.04
C ILE A 532 -7.96 16.76 -16.30
N THR A 533 -7.92 18.07 -16.52
CA THR A 533 -7.17 18.67 -17.65
C THR A 533 -5.66 18.61 -17.38
N GLY A 534 -4.86 18.49 -18.45
CA GLY A 534 -3.41 18.48 -18.37
C GLY A 534 -2.76 17.22 -18.94
N GLU A 535 -1.46 17.26 -19.07
CA GLU A 535 -0.66 16.18 -19.63
C GLU A 535 -0.56 14.99 -18.67
N LEU A 536 -0.69 13.79 -19.23
CA LEU A 536 -0.54 12.54 -18.49
C LEU A 536 0.94 12.13 -18.48
N MET A 537 1.56 12.12 -17.30
CA MET A 537 2.90 11.58 -17.09
C MET A 537 2.84 10.10 -16.70
N ILE A 538 3.63 9.27 -17.38
CA ILE A 538 3.73 7.83 -17.11
C ILE A 538 5.10 7.52 -16.55
N TYR A 539 5.14 7.01 -15.32
CA TYR A 539 6.36 6.60 -14.65
C TYR A 539 6.44 5.07 -14.58
N LYS A 540 7.41 4.49 -15.29
CA LYS A 540 7.69 3.06 -15.20
C LYS A 540 8.58 2.76 -13.99
N SER A 541 8.30 1.67 -13.28
CA SER A 541 9.20 1.18 -12.22
C SER A 541 10.40 0.46 -12.81
N VAL A 542 11.48 0.43 -12.04
CA VAL A 542 12.61 -0.48 -12.27
C VAL A 542 12.49 -1.61 -11.27
N ASP A 543 12.19 -2.81 -11.78
CA ASP A 543 12.00 -4.01 -10.96
C ASP A 543 13.19 -4.96 -11.13
N SER A 544 13.75 -5.42 -10.02
CA SER A 544 14.89 -6.34 -10.00
C SER A 544 14.75 -7.40 -8.91
N ALA A 545 15.06 -8.66 -9.21
CA ALA A 545 15.20 -9.68 -8.19
C ALA A 545 16.42 -9.37 -7.30
N THR A 546 16.30 -9.60 -6.00
CA THR A 546 17.42 -9.35 -5.05
C THR A 546 18.51 -10.40 -5.15
N ASN A 547 18.16 -11.64 -5.53
CA ASN A 547 19.08 -12.73 -5.74
C ASN A 547 19.33 -12.93 -7.25
N GLN A 548 20.61 -13.03 -7.67
CA GLN A 548 21.00 -13.24 -9.06
C GLN A 548 20.47 -14.56 -9.65
N ASP A 549 20.38 -15.61 -8.86
CA ASP A 549 19.85 -16.91 -9.31
C ASP A 549 18.35 -16.85 -9.62
N ASP A 550 17.63 -15.94 -8.96
CA ASP A 550 16.20 -15.77 -9.15
C ASP A 550 15.84 -14.92 -10.38
N VAL A 551 16.77 -14.15 -10.93
CA VAL A 551 16.53 -13.30 -12.11
C VAL A 551 16.05 -14.12 -13.31
N VAL A 552 16.51 -15.36 -13.45
CA VAL A 552 16.07 -16.26 -14.53
C VAL A 552 14.66 -16.77 -14.32
N ASN A 553 14.29 -17.01 -13.04
CA ASN A 553 12.98 -17.53 -12.65
C ASN A 553 11.91 -16.42 -12.67
N TYR A 554 12.30 -15.21 -12.29
CA TYR A 554 11.41 -14.04 -12.18
C TYR A 554 11.93 -12.91 -13.07
N PRO A 555 11.73 -13.01 -14.39
CA PRO A 555 12.23 -12.00 -15.33
C PRO A 555 11.47 -10.67 -15.15
N PRO A 556 12.06 -9.51 -15.56
CA PRO A 556 11.48 -8.19 -15.33
C PRO A 556 10.04 -8.04 -15.81
N GLU A 557 9.65 -8.61 -16.94
CA GLU A 557 8.28 -8.56 -17.46
C GLU A 557 7.27 -9.26 -16.54
N PHE A 558 7.69 -10.32 -15.85
CA PHE A 558 6.87 -10.96 -14.82
C PHE A 558 6.75 -10.06 -13.59
N LEU A 559 7.87 -9.51 -13.10
CA LEU A 559 7.86 -8.61 -11.94
C LEU A 559 7.01 -7.36 -12.22
N ASN A 560 7.14 -6.78 -13.42
CA ASN A 560 6.38 -5.61 -13.86
C ASN A 560 4.86 -5.88 -13.93
N SER A 561 4.45 -7.12 -14.20
CA SER A 561 3.03 -7.51 -14.26
C SER A 561 2.36 -7.63 -12.89
N LEU A 562 3.15 -7.66 -11.81
CA LEU A 562 2.64 -7.86 -10.46
C LEU A 562 1.97 -6.59 -9.92
N ASP A 563 0.69 -6.67 -9.61
CA ASP A 563 -0.04 -5.65 -8.84
C ASP A 563 -0.24 -6.15 -7.40
N LEU A 564 0.65 -5.74 -6.51
CA LEU A 564 0.68 -6.18 -5.12
C LEU A 564 0.14 -5.10 -4.17
N PRO A 565 -0.61 -5.49 -3.14
CA PRO A 565 -1.04 -4.56 -2.10
C PRO A 565 0.16 -3.86 -1.46
N GLY A 566 0.05 -2.56 -1.22
CA GLY A 566 1.11 -1.78 -0.58
C GLY A 566 2.32 -1.44 -1.47
N LEU A 567 2.30 -1.83 -2.76
CA LEU A 567 3.26 -1.37 -3.78
C LEU A 567 2.59 -0.46 -4.81
N PRO A 568 3.30 0.53 -5.37
CA PRO A 568 2.81 1.29 -6.52
C PRO A 568 2.75 0.39 -7.77
N PRO A 569 1.91 0.70 -8.77
CA PRO A 569 1.89 -0.02 -10.03
C PRO A 569 3.20 0.18 -10.80
N HIS A 570 3.54 -0.78 -11.67
CA HIS A 570 4.68 -0.63 -12.58
C HIS A 570 4.52 0.62 -13.45
N ASN A 571 3.37 0.80 -14.07
CA ASN A 571 3.01 1.99 -14.83
C ASN A 571 2.19 2.94 -13.94
N LEU A 572 2.86 3.85 -13.26
CA LEU A 572 2.22 4.88 -12.46
C LEU A 572 1.86 6.07 -13.34
N GLN A 573 0.57 6.32 -13.52
CA GLN A 573 0.02 7.39 -14.34
C GLN A 573 -0.47 8.53 -13.46
N LEU A 574 0.07 9.73 -13.66
CA LEU A 574 -0.24 10.91 -12.85
C LEU A 574 -0.46 12.14 -13.73
N LYS A 575 -1.36 13.02 -13.28
CA LYS A 575 -1.55 14.38 -13.80
C LYS A 575 -1.34 15.38 -12.64
N VAL A 576 -0.99 16.61 -12.95
CA VAL A 576 -1.04 17.71 -11.97
C VAL A 576 -2.47 17.85 -11.46
N GLY A 577 -2.64 17.96 -10.13
CA GLY A 577 -3.94 17.95 -9.46
C GLY A 577 -4.48 16.56 -9.10
N SER A 578 -3.81 15.46 -9.51
CA SER A 578 -4.18 14.12 -9.05
C SER A 578 -4.06 14.02 -7.53
N VAL A 579 -5.07 13.41 -6.91
CA VAL A 579 -4.98 13.05 -5.49
C VAL A 579 -4.31 11.69 -5.37
N VAL A 580 -3.29 11.62 -4.53
CA VAL A 580 -2.53 10.40 -4.26
C VAL A 580 -2.45 10.11 -2.76
N ILE A 581 -2.16 8.85 -2.43
CA ILE A 581 -1.91 8.40 -1.06
C ILE A 581 -0.52 7.80 -0.95
N MET A 582 0.21 8.16 0.11
CA MET A 582 1.52 7.58 0.43
C MET A 582 1.40 6.12 0.82
N LEU A 583 2.33 5.29 0.33
CA LEU A 583 2.40 3.85 0.63
C LEU A 583 3.52 3.50 1.63
N ARG A 584 4.41 4.41 1.93
CA ARG A 584 5.55 4.24 2.86
C ARG A 584 5.70 5.46 3.75
N ASN A 585 6.33 5.25 4.89
CA ASN A 585 6.77 6.34 5.75
C ASN A 585 8.12 6.85 5.22
N ILE A 586 8.18 8.10 4.80
CA ILE A 586 9.42 8.74 4.35
C ILE A 586 9.96 9.64 5.45
N ASN A 587 9.13 10.51 6.00
CA ASN A 587 9.49 11.46 7.03
C ASN A 587 8.37 11.53 8.08
N GLN A 588 8.49 10.76 9.15
CA GLN A 588 7.52 10.78 10.25
C GLN A 588 7.73 11.99 11.18
N PRO A 589 6.67 12.64 11.60
CA PRO A 589 5.24 12.36 11.39
C PRO A 589 4.63 13.03 10.16
N ARG A 590 5.42 13.76 9.37
CA ARG A 590 4.95 14.62 8.26
C ARG A 590 4.46 13.80 7.05
N LEU A 591 5.25 12.83 6.58
CA LEU A 591 4.96 11.96 5.43
C LEU A 591 4.90 10.50 5.87
N CYS A 592 3.70 10.05 6.22
CA CYS A 592 3.43 8.69 6.65
C CYS A 592 2.62 7.91 5.61
N ASN A 593 2.66 6.59 5.70
CA ASN A 593 1.75 5.71 4.96
C ASN A 593 0.29 6.12 5.24
N GLY A 594 -0.46 6.37 4.19
CA GLY A 594 -1.85 6.84 4.27
C GLY A 594 -2.03 8.36 4.17
N THR A 595 -0.96 9.17 4.19
CA THR A 595 -1.05 10.62 3.95
C THR A 595 -1.60 10.88 2.55
N ARG A 596 -2.70 11.64 2.44
CA ARG A 596 -3.28 12.07 1.17
C ARG A 596 -2.68 13.39 0.72
N LEU A 597 -2.34 13.45 -0.56
CA LEU A 597 -1.61 14.57 -1.17
C LEU A 597 -2.27 14.95 -2.50
N ALA A 598 -2.18 16.22 -2.88
CA ALA A 598 -2.49 16.69 -4.24
C ALA A 598 -1.19 16.96 -4.99
N ILE A 599 -1.07 16.43 -6.20
CA ILE A 599 0.11 16.63 -7.05
C ILE A 599 0.14 18.07 -7.54
N LYS A 600 1.26 18.76 -7.28
CA LYS A 600 1.51 20.13 -7.68
C LYS A 600 2.42 20.22 -8.91
N LYS A 601 3.45 19.37 -8.97
CA LYS A 601 4.41 19.34 -10.07
C LYS A 601 4.98 17.95 -10.26
N LEU A 602 5.23 17.58 -11.51
CA LEU A 602 5.75 16.28 -11.90
C LEU A 602 7.10 16.45 -12.61
N LEU A 603 8.16 15.85 -12.06
CA LEU A 603 9.46 15.71 -12.71
C LEU A 603 9.83 14.22 -12.79
N ASN A 604 10.91 13.89 -13.48
CA ASN A 604 11.27 12.50 -13.76
C ASN A 604 11.58 11.70 -12.48
N ASN A 605 12.24 12.30 -11.50
CA ASN A 605 12.72 11.62 -10.29
C ASN A 605 12.13 12.17 -8.98
N VAL A 606 11.40 13.30 -9.04
CA VAL A 606 10.78 13.95 -7.89
C VAL A 606 9.39 14.41 -8.23
N ILE A 607 8.47 14.20 -7.31
CA ILE A 607 7.11 14.74 -7.35
C ILE A 607 6.98 15.79 -6.24
N GLU A 608 6.50 17.00 -6.59
CA GLU A 608 6.06 18.00 -5.62
C GLU A 608 4.56 17.83 -5.38
N ALA A 609 4.17 17.74 -4.11
CA ALA A 609 2.77 17.55 -3.73
C ALA A 609 2.43 18.31 -2.45
N THR A 610 1.17 18.69 -2.29
CA THR A 610 0.66 19.41 -1.11
C THR A 610 -0.10 18.44 -0.21
N ILE A 611 0.16 18.48 1.10
CA ILE A 611 -0.53 17.64 2.10
C ILE A 611 -1.97 18.13 2.25
N LEU A 612 -2.95 17.22 2.10
CA LEU A 612 -4.37 17.55 2.10
C LEU A 612 -5.01 17.57 3.51
N LYS A 613 -4.50 16.79 4.47
CA LYS A 613 -5.10 16.66 5.82
C LYS A 613 -4.04 16.52 6.91
N GLY A 614 -4.45 16.75 8.17
CA GLY A 614 -3.62 16.61 9.36
C GLY A 614 -2.95 17.91 9.79
N LYS A 615 -2.02 17.82 10.74
CA LYS A 615 -1.28 18.98 11.30
C LYS A 615 -0.49 19.75 10.23
N TYR A 616 -0.03 19.06 9.21
CA TYR A 616 0.81 19.61 8.12
C TYR A 616 0.02 19.94 6.85
N LYS A 617 -1.32 20.10 6.96
CA LYS A 617 -2.18 20.47 5.83
C LYS A 617 -1.70 21.76 5.17
N GLY A 618 -1.63 21.76 3.84
CA GLY A 618 -1.20 22.89 3.05
C GLY A 618 0.32 22.98 2.82
N GLU A 619 1.13 22.16 3.50
CA GLU A 619 2.57 22.12 3.26
C GLU A 619 2.90 21.36 1.96
N ASP A 620 3.87 21.92 1.24
CA ASP A 620 4.43 21.26 0.06
C ASP A 620 5.57 20.31 0.46
N VAL A 621 5.59 19.16 -0.18
CA VAL A 621 6.56 18.10 0.08
C VAL A 621 7.12 17.54 -1.20
N LEU A 622 8.37 17.09 -1.15
CA LEU A 622 9.04 16.41 -2.25
C LEU A 622 9.04 14.90 -2.01
N ILE A 623 8.66 14.15 -3.04
CA ILE A 623 8.57 12.70 -2.98
C ILE A 623 9.52 12.12 -4.03
N PRO A 624 10.61 11.46 -3.64
CA PRO A 624 11.51 10.76 -4.55
C PRO A 624 10.98 9.36 -4.91
N ARG A 625 11.57 8.75 -5.92
CA ARG A 625 11.46 7.30 -6.13
C ARG A 625 12.27 6.59 -5.07
N ILE A 626 11.72 5.56 -4.47
CA ILE A 626 12.41 4.73 -3.47
C ILE A 626 12.32 3.25 -3.81
N PRO A 627 13.32 2.44 -3.44
CA PRO A 627 13.24 0.99 -3.56
C PRO A 627 12.26 0.42 -2.53
N MET A 628 11.36 -0.44 -2.97
CA MET A 628 10.35 -1.10 -2.13
C MET A 628 10.39 -2.60 -2.34
N ILE A 629 10.49 -3.36 -1.24
CA ILE A 629 10.50 -4.82 -1.23
C ILE A 629 9.15 -5.29 -0.68
N PRO A 630 8.35 -6.08 -1.43
CA PRO A 630 7.13 -6.68 -0.91
C PRO A 630 7.43 -7.84 0.03
N THR A 631 6.56 -8.05 1.02
CA THR A 631 6.65 -9.14 1.99
C THR A 631 5.68 -10.29 1.71
N ASP A 632 4.75 -10.09 0.78
CA ASP A 632 3.59 -10.97 0.58
C ASP A 632 3.78 -12.00 -0.56
N VAL A 633 4.99 -12.09 -1.11
CA VAL A 633 5.35 -13.03 -2.18
C VAL A 633 6.45 -14.00 -1.70
N PRO A 634 6.48 -15.25 -2.23
CA PRO A 634 7.45 -16.26 -1.80
C PRO A 634 8.88 -16.07 -2.37
N PHE A 635 9.13 -14.96 -3.04
CA PHE A 635 10.43 -14.57 -3.59
C PHE A 635 10.70 -13.10 -3.31
N GLU A 636 11.95 -12.71 -3.25
CA GLU A 636 12.33 -11.33 -2.96
C GLU A 636 12.65 -10.57 -4.25
N PHE A 637 11.98 -9.45 -4.44
CA PHE A 637 12.33 -8.50 -5.49
C PHE A 637 12.17 -7.05 -4.99
N LYS A 638 12.82 -6.15 -5.69
CA LYS A 638 12.83 -4.72 -5.40
C LYS A 638 12.17 -3.95 -6.53
N ARG A 639 11.24 -3.06 -6.20
CA ARG A 639 10.59 -2.11 -7.12
C ARG A 639 11.03 -0.70 -6.81
N LEU A 640 11.77 -0.06 -7.70
CA LEU A 640 12.11 1.36 -7.61
C LEU A 640 11.01 2.18 -8.30
N GLN A 641 10.20 2.89 -7.52
CA GLN A 641 9.09 3.71 -8.00
C GLN A 641 8.72 4.79 -6.96
N PHE A 642 7.94 5.78 -7.35
CA PHE A 642 7.31 6.69 -6.40
C PHE A 642 6.38 5.93 -5.47
N PRO A 643 6.50 6.08 -4.14
CA PRO A 643 5.70 5.33 -3.16
C PRO A 643 4.29 5.88 -3.01
N VAL A 644 3.58 6.06 -4.12
CA VAL A 644 2.23 6.64 -4.16
C VAL A 644 1.29 5.84 -5.06
N ARG A 645 -0.01 5.92 -4.77
CA ARG A 645 -1.12 5.49 -5.64
C ARG A 645 -2.17 6.58 -5.72
N LEU A 646 -2.97 6.60 -6.81
CA LEU A 646 -4.14 7.46 -6.92
C LEU A 646 -5.11 7.22 -5.76
N ALA A 647 -5.77 8.27 -5.27
CA ALA A 647 -6.61 8.24 -4.08
C ALA A 647 -7.81 9.21 -4.11
N PHE A 648 -8.42 9.44 -5.26
CA PHE A 648 -9.80 9.96 -5.35
C PHE A 648 -10.77 8.91 -4.81
N ALA A 649 -10.54 7.64 -5.20
CA ALA A 649 -11.13 6.48 -4.57
C ALA A 649 -10.08 5.71 -3.76
N MET A 650 -10.50 5.04 -2.68
CA MET A 650 -9.65 4.22 -1.83
C MET A 650 -10.42 3.02 -1.28
N THR A 651 -9.70 2.00 -0.81
CA THR A 651 -10.36 0.88 -0.14
C THR A 651 -10.95 1.32 1.20
N ILE A 652 -12.07 0.72 1.57
CA ILE A 652 -12.78 1.01 2.83
C ILE A 652 -11.84 0.97 4.03
N ASN A 653 -10.98 -0.04 4.12
CA ASN A 653 -10.04 -0.18 5.24
C ASN A 653 -9.05 1.00 5.35
N LYS A 654 -8.64 1.60 4.22
CA LYS A 654 -7.77 2.77 4.22
C LYS A 654 -8.47 4.07 4.62
N SER A 655 -9.80 4.10 4.63
CA SER A 655 -10.57 5.26 5.08
C SER A 655 -10.78 5.30 6.59
N GLN A 656 -10.41 4.25 7.31
CA GLN A 656 -10.58 4.17 8.77
C GLN A 656 -9.81 5.30 9.47
N GLY A 657 -10.45 5.95 10.45
CA GLY A 657 -9.91 7.16 11.10
C GLY A 657 -10.15 8.47 10.34
N GLN A 658 -10.54 8.45 9.05
CA GLN A 658 -10.83 9.68 8.29
C GLN A 658 -12.28 10.16 8.51
N SER A 659 -12.47 11.48 8.44
CA SER A 659 -13.79 12.11 8.30
C SER A 659 -13.86 12.81 6.95
N LEU A 660 -15.00 12.65 6.28
CA LEU A 660 -15.28 13.23 4.98
C LEU A 660 -16.55 14.09 5.05
N SER A 661 -16.59 15.18 4.29
CA SER A 661 -17.81 15.97 4.10
C SER A 661 -18.73 15.31 3.07
N VAL A 662 -18.16 14.66 2.05
CA VAL A 662 -18.91 13.91 1.04
C VAL A 662 -18.25 12.55 0.82
N CYS A 663 -19.04 11.48 0.86
CA CYS A 663 -18.56 10.12 0.66
C CYS A 663 -19.41 9.37 -0.35
N GLY A 664 -18.76 8.81 -1.37
CA GLY A 664 -19.34 7.82 -2.25
C GLY A 664 -18.95 6.41 -1.82
N ILE A 665 -19.84 5.43 -1.98
CA ILE A 665 -19.54 4.01 -1.75
C ILE A 665 -19.93 3.25 -3.00
N ASN A 666 -18.95 2.54 -3.57
CA ASN A 666 -19.17 1.58 -4.65
C ASN A 666 -19.28 0.18 -4.07
N LEU A 667 -20.48 -0.42 -4.17
CA LEU A 667 -20.80 -1.78 -3.72
C LEU A 667 -21.09 -2.72 -4.90
N GLU A 668 -20.56 -2.44 -6.08
CA GLU A 668 -20.57 -3.39 -7.21
C GLU A 668 -19.99 -4.74 -6.78
N ASN A 669 -18.92 -4.71 -6.00
CA ASN A 669 -18.45 -5.85 -5.23
C ASN A 669 -18.86 -5.67 -3.76
N PRO A 670 -19.52 -6.66 -3.15
CA PRO A 670 -19.97 -6.56 -1.77
C PRO A 670 -18.80 -6.47 -0.79
N CYS A 671 -19.06 -5.92 0.39
CA CYS A 671 -18.15 -6.01 1.53
C CYS A 671 -17.90 -7.48 1.89
N PHE A 672 -16.66 -7.84 2.19
CA PHE A 672 -16.25 -9.22 2.44
C PHE A 672 -15.65 -9.44 3.84
N SER A 673 -15.44 -8.39 4.62
CA SER A 673 -14.83 -8.46 5.94
C SER A 673 -15.69 -7.71 6.96
N HIS A 674 -15.58 -8.12 8.23
CA HIS A 674 -16.31 -7.54 9.33
C HIS A 674 -16.16 -6.03 9.41
N GLY A 675 -17.27 -5.32 9.63
CA GLY A 675 -17.32 -3.88 9.88
C GLY A 675 -17.04 -2.99 8.67
N GLN A 676 -16.71 -3.51 7.47
CA GLN A 676 -16.40 -2.69 6.30
C GLN A 676 -17.55 -1.73 5.95
N LEU A 677 -18.79 -2.21 5.91
CA LEU A 677 -19.95 -1.37 5.60
C LEU A 677 -20.15 -0.27 6.63
N TYR A 678 -20.03 -0.61 7.93
CA TYR A 678 -20.11 0.37 9.00
C TYR A 678 -18.99 1.43 8.89
N VAL A 679 -17.75 1.01 8.63
CA VAL A 679 -16.63 1.94 8.40
C VAL A 679 -16.96 2.88 7.24
N ALA A 680 -17.40 2.36 6.10
CA ALA A 680 -17.69 3.16 4.92
C ALA A 680 -18.80 4.20 5.18
N CYS A 681 -19.95 3.78 5.72
CA CYS A 681 -21.08 4.66 6.00
C CYS A 681 -20.78 5.68 7.11
N SER A 682 -19.90 5.34 8.07
CA SER A 682 -19.55 6.23 9.18
C SER A 682 -18.56 7.34 8.84
N ARG A 683 -18.12 7.47 7.58
CA ARG A 683 -17.17 8.52 7.17
C ARG A 683 -17.80 9.91 7.12
N VAL A 684 -19.10 9.99 6.92
CA VAL A 684 -19.87 11.26 6.89
C VAL A 684 -20.75 11.45 8.13
N GLY A 685 -21.22 12.66 8.35
CA GLY A 685 -22.08 13.03 9.50
C GLY A 685 -23.57 13.02 9.23
N LYS A 686 -24.01 13.02 7.97
CA LYS A 686 -25.43 13.10 7.58
C LYS A 686 -25.75 12.29 6.31
N PRO A 687 -27.03 11.91 6.14
CA PRO A 687 -27.51 11.12 5.00
C PRO A 687 -27.31 11.80 3.65
N SER A 688 -27.47 13.12 3.60
CA SER A 688 -27.34 13.92 2.36
C SER A 688 -25.96 13.83 1.73
N ASP A 689 -24.96 13.51 2.50
CA ASP A 689 -23.56 13.51 2.11
C ASP A 689 -23.04 12.10 1.77
N LEU A 690 -23.93 11.10 1.87
CA LEU A 690 -23.63 9.69 1.61
C LEU A 690 -24.30 9.24 0.31
N PHE A 691 -23.49 8.90 -0.68
CA PHE A 691 -23.90 8.37 -1.98
C PHE A 691 -23.51 6.91 -2.11
N ILE A 692 -24.43 6.03 -2.50
CA ILE A 692 -24.17 4.60 -2.64
C ILE A 692 -24.55 4.14 -4.04
N TYR A 693 -23.64 3.47 -4.72
CA TYR A 693 -23.88 2.69 -5.91
C TYR A 693 -23.90 1.22 -5.59
N ALA A 694 -25.01 0.55 -5.89
CA ALA A 694 -25.15 -0.90 -5.85
C ALA A 694 -25.94 -1.32 -7.10
N PRO A 695 -25.47 -2.29 -7.91
CA PRO A 695 -26.13 -2.70 -9.16
C PRO A 695 -27.56 -3.21 -8.96
N ASP A 696 -27.78 -3.95 -7.88
CA ASP A 696 -29.09 -4.41 -7.42
C ASP A 696 -29.46 -3.57 -6.20
N SER A 697 -30.71 -3.20 -6.05
CA SER A 697 -31.21 -2.38 -4.92
C SER A 697 -30.96 -2.99 -3.54
N TYR A 698 -30.24 -4.10 -3.49
CA TYR A 698 -29.97 -4.95 -2.34
C TYR A 698 -28.47 -5.12 -2.14
N ILE A 699 -28.01 -4.98 -0.92
CA ILE A 699 -26.60 -5.16 -0.54
C ILE A 699 -26.45 -6.46 0.24
N HIS A 700 -25.72 -7.43 -0.32
CA HIS A 700 -25.42 -8.68 0.36
C HIS A 700 -24.57 -8.45 1.60
N LEU A 701 -25.07 -8.84 2.75
CA LEU A 701 -24.37 -8.78 4.02
C LEU A 701 -23.80 -10.16 4.38
N LYS A 702 -22.53 -10.32 4.20
CA LYS A 702 -21.77 -11.34 4.96
C LYS A 702 -21.29 -10.81 6.32
N ASP A 703 -21.42 -9.50 6.56
CA ASP A 703 -20.91 -8.80 7.77
C ASP A 703 -21.67 -9.09 9.07
N ALA A 704 -22.93 -9.52 8.97
CA ALA A 704 -23.79 -9.69 10.14
C ALA A 704 -23.48 -10.97 10.96
N ILE A 705 -22.79 -11.94 10.39
CA ILE A 705 -22.58 -13.25 11.01
C ILE A 705 -21.50 -13.20 12.09
N GLY A 706 -20.46 -12.38 11.93
CA GLY A 706 -19.32 -12.34 12.83
C GLY A 706 -19.59 -11.71 14.20
N ARG A 707 -20.72 -11.03 14.39
CA ARG A 707 -20.99 -10.27 15.62
C ARG A 707 -21.75 -11.03 16.68
N ARG A 708 -22.67 -11.87 16.30
CA ARG A 708 -23.36 -12.74 17.28
C ARG A 708 -22.34 -13.59 18.03
N ASP A 709 -21.26 -13.98 17.37
CA ASP A 709 -20.19 -14.78 17.96
C ASP A 709 -19.25 -13.97 18.88
N ILE A 710 -19.07 -12.66 18.64
CA ILE A 710 -18.27 -11.79 19.52
C ILE A 710 -19.02 -11.48 20.82
N GLU A 711 -20.33 -11.31 20.77
CA GLU A 711 -21.16 -11.09 21.97
C GLU A 711 -21.40 -12.40 22.75
N ALA A 712 -21.56 -13.54 22.09
CA ALA A 712 -21.70 -14.85 22.72
C ALA A 712 -20.44 -15.27 23.51
N ASN A 713 -19.25 -14.87 23.08
CA ASN A 713 -18.00 -15.11 23.83
C ASN A 713 -17.89 -14.31 25.16
N HIS A 714 -18.80 -13.39 25.44
CA HIS A 714 -18.90 -12.76 26.77
C HIS A 714 -19.48 -13.72 27.86
N LEU A 715 -20.09 -14.83 27.45
CA LEU A 715 -20.77 -15.76 28.39
C LEU A 715 -20.02 -17.10 28.57
N GLY A 716 -18.78 -17.23 28.12
CA GLY A 716 -17.92 -18.36 28.50
C GLY A 716 -18.39 -19.75 28.05
N GLN A 717 -19.31 -19.86 27.12
CA GLN A 717 -19.71 -21.15 26.50
C GLN A 717 -19.57 -21.08 24.99
N MET A 718 -18.62 -21.84 24.51
CA MET A 718 -18.37 -22.10 23.10
C MET A 718 -19.44 -23.09 22.59
N VAL A 719 -20.51 -22.57 22.01
CA VAL A 719 -21.46 -23.42 21.25
C VAL A 719 -21.00 -23.43 19.80
N ILE A 720 -20.36 -24.51 19.41
CA ILE A 720 -20.09 -24.84 18.01
C ILE A 720 -21.40 -25.32 17.39
N LEU A 721 -22.08 -24.49 16.63
CA LEU A 721 -23.15 -24.95 15.76
C LEU A 721 -22.55 -25.52 14.48
N PRO A 722 -22.94 -26.74 14.07
CA PRO A 722 -22.45 -27.34 12.84
C PRO A 722 -22.94 -26.53 11.63
N SER A 723 -22.02 -26.08 10.80
CA SER A 723 -22.32 -25.50 9.51
C SER A 723 -22.89 -26.55 8.57
N THR A 724 -24.21 -26.52 8.32
CA THR A 724 -24.82 -27.22 7.20
C THR A 724 -24.42 -26.51 5.90
N PHE A 725 -23.31 -26.92 5.34
CA PHE A 725 -22.94 -26.58 3.98
C PHE A 725 -23.66 -27.53 3.04
N THR A 726 -24.74 -27.10 2.38
CA THR A 726 -25.20 -27.68 1.15
C THR A 726 -24.33 -27.19 0.01
N GLY A 727 -23.64 -28.11 -0.65
CA GLY A 727 -22.67 -27.83 -1.70
C GLY A 727 -23.30 -27.24 -2.95
N GLY A 728 -22.73 -26.12 -3.39
CA GLY A 728 -22.81 -25.68 -4.80
C GLY A 728 -21.40 -25.76 -5.41
N PRO A 729 -21.28 -25.94 -6.74
CA PRO A 729 -20.04 -26.36 -7.37
C PRO A 729 -18.95 -25.28 -7.27
N ARG A 730 -17.76 -25.69 -6.83
CA ARG A 730 -16.53 -24.92 -6.90
C ARG A 730 -16.11 -24.73 -8.35
N TYR A 731 -16.17 -23.54 -8.87
CA TYR A 731 -15.34 -23.18 -10.01
C TYR A 731 -13.97 -22.73 -9.47
N MET A 732 -12.98 -23.60 -9.65
CA MET A 732 -11.58 -23.20 -9.63
C MET A 732 -11.33 -22.36 -10.89
N HIS A 733 -10.84 -21.14 -10.72
CA HIS A 733 -10.07 -20.47 -11.75
C HIS A 733 -8.66 -20.24 -11.20
N GLU A 734 -7.70 -20.81 -11.95
CA GLU A 734 -6.25 -20.71 -11.84
C GLU A 734 -5.71 -19.28 -11.81
#